data_3286e5034ffb3347c7e5d3a7b27bcf25
#
_entry.id   3286e5034ffb3347c7e5d3a7b27bcf25
#
_cell.length_a   1.000
_cell.length_b   1.000
_cell.length_c   1.000
_cell.angle_alpha   90.00
_cell.angle_beta   90.00
_cell.angle_gamma   90.00
#
_symmetry.space_group_name_H-M   'P 1'
#
loop_
_entity.id
_entity.type
_entity.pdbx_description
1 polymer ?
#
loop_
_entity_poly.entity_id
_entity_poly.type
_entity_poly.pdbx_seq_one_letter_code
_entity_poly.pdbx_strand_id
1 'polypeptide(L)'
;MEANVLRWLPGWAAILLLTAGTVAQLATPAPAPADAPADQFSATRAYRHVRVLGSHVHQVGSVAQDTNRRYIIDQLAADGIDATVQRGVGASTSLGAGSQLAEVSNVVARIPGRHPTGQVILVAHTDSVRVGPGGSDDGAGTAALLETARALMRGGRPDNDVVLVFTDGEEACLCGAAAYVAAHRDQARDSVVLNLEARGGGGPVVMFETSRNNAALVRQFGAHAPYPVGTSFAVEIYRRLPNDTDFTLFREAGFAGLNSAYIDDSAVYHTPQDTPAAMDRGSLQQHGANALALTRAFGSVDLRHQTASGDDTYFPVLGLLVRYPGALVWPLAALAALAVAAAVALARRRRLVTLPRVAGGFGLAVLPIAVSAVLAQLGWALLGWIRPGYAGMLTGDPYHPGLLRLAVVLLAACVLALWYVLLRRRIGGVALALAGLSWLALLGLVLAALVPGGSYLAALPALFAAGGLLVALRWPVAAPVAFPLGAAPAVLILAPTVALLFPALGLATGAAGALLVVLAGFALVPLLTLTLRGRTAGPVADTIASPAPTADRAEPVTVRRGWRRPVLLPAVLLVSTLVAGVLGVATSGFDARHPEPAHLTYALDADTGRAIWASSQPGEADRGAAQRWLSHFVGTGTEQVGDRFPVLGGRADGRMRTGKAPAVDVPAPTLTALSAGRPDADGYATLRLRLRSPRGAPILGLYLPHGAAVRSVRVQGKPVRTTADGRWALAVTFYAAPTNGITVQLTLKGSVRARILDESDGLSGLPGYRPRPADVSPAAAHDADEAVVARTVPVSTRPR
;
A
#
# COMPACT_ATOMS: atom_id res chain seq x y z
N MET A 1 48.06 7.49 -14.15
CA MET A 1 46.60 7.55 -14.32
C MET A 1 45.87 6.70 -13.27
N GLU A 2 46.45 5.62 -12.88
CA GLU A 2 45.91 4.64 -11.94
C GLU A 2 45.78 5.19 -10.50
N ALA A 3 46.72 5.96 -10.01
CA ALA A 3 46.76 6.45 -8.64
C ALA A 3 45.59 7.42 -8.25
N ASN A 4 45.05 8.17 -9.21
CA ASN A 4 43.97 9.12 -8.91
C ASN A 4 42.56 8.49 -8.90
N VAL A 5 42.31 7.44 -9.68
CA VAL A 5 41.04 6.69 -9.64
C VAL A 5 41.02 5.76 -8.43
N LEU A 6 42.14 5.11 -8.12
CA LEU A 6 42.32 4.23 -6.96
C LEU A 6 42.01 4.96 -5.62
N ARG A 7 42.25 6.27 -5.52
CA ARG A 7 41.92 7.06 -4.31
C ARG A 7 40.44 7.11 -3.98
N TRP A 8 39.54 7.00 -4.96
CA TRP A 8 38.09 7.16 -4.78
C TRP A 8 37.36 5.81 -4.74
N LEU A 9 38.03 4.72 -5.14
CA LEU A 9 37.45 3.36 -5.10
C LEU A 9 36.94 2.98 -3.70
N PRO A 10 37.68 3.23 -2.59
CA PRO A 10 37.18 2.89 -1.25
C PRO A 10 35.87 3.63 -0.90
N GLY A 11 35.74 4.91 -1.30
CA GLY A 11 34.53 5.68 -1.06
C GLY A 11 33.31 5.14 -1.83
N TRP A 12 33.50 4.77 -3.10
CA TRP A 12 32.44 4.11 -3.87
C TRP A 12 32.12 2.71 -3.37
N ALA A 13 33.14 1.93 -3.01
CA ALA A 13 32.95 0.62 -2.41
C ALA A 13 32.15 0.71 -1.11
N ALA A 14 32.45 1.69 -0.24
CA ALA A 14 31.69 1.93 0.98
C ALA A 14 30.23 2.28 0.68
N ILE A 15 29.95 3.17 -0.27
CA ILE A 15 28.59 3.54 -0.69
C ILE A 15 27.85 2.32 -1.25
N LEU A 16 28.47 1.52 -2.09
CA LEU A 16 27.86 0.30 -2.64
C LEU A 16 27.57 -0.75 -1.55
N LEU A 17 28.50 -0.96 -0.63
CA LEU A 17 28.32 -1.87 0.51
C LEU A 17 27.19 -1.39 1.43
N LEU A 18 27.12 -0.07 1.70
CA LEU A 18 26.01 0.52 2.46
C LEU A 18 24.68 0.34 1.73
N THR A 19 24.66 0.55 0.40
CA THR A 19 23.45 0.32 -0.42
C THR A 19 23.02 -1.15 -0.32
N ALA A 20 23.95 -2.08 -0.51
CA ALA A 20 23.65 -3.51 -0.42
C ALA A 20 23.17 -3.90 0.98
N GLY A 21 23.86 -3.44 2.03
CA GLY A 21 23.50 -3.73 3.43
C GLY A 21 22.14 -3.18 3.82
N THR A 22 21.83 -1.93 3.40
CA THR A 22 20.55 -1.29 3.73
C THR A 22 19.36 -1.83 2.92
N VAL A 23 19.61 -2.45 1.74
CA VAL A 23 18.56 -3.21 1.03
C VAL A 23 18.46 -4.63 1.60
N ALA A 24 19.59 -5.27 1.93
CA ALA A 24 19.61 -6.61 2.51
C ALA A 24 18.90 -6.70 3.89
N GLN A 25 18.85 -5.61 4.67
CA GLN A 25 18.06 -5.55 5.91
C GLN A 25 16.56 -5.79 5.71
N LEU A 26 16.07 -5.60 4.48
CA LEU A 26 14.67 -5.83 4.11
C LEU A 26 14.41 -7.31 3.74
N ALA A 27 15.43 -8.16 3.71
CA ALA A 27 15.25 -9.59 3.48
C ALA A 27 14.48 -10.21 4.65
N THR A 28 13.56 -11.11 4.33
CA THR A 28 12.79 -11.85 5.32
C THR A 28 13.69 -12.84 6.07
N PRO A 29 13.45 -13.07 7.38
CA PRO A 29 14.23 -14.04 8.15
C PRO A 29 13.94 -15.47 7.72
N ALA A 30 14.85 -16.37 8.02
CA ALA A 30 14.61 -17.80 7.84
C ALA A 30 13.43 -18.25 8.75
N PRO A 31 12.49 -19.07 8.23
CA PRO A 31 11.38 -19.59 9.01
C PRO A 31 11.91 -20.47 10.17
N ALA A 32 11.49 -20.18 11.41
CA ALA A 32 11.82 -21.01 12.55
C ALA A 32 11.14 -22.39 12.40
N PRO A 33 11.86 -23.49 12.75
CA PRO A 33 11.35 -24.85 12.62
C PRO A 33 10.25 -25.15 13.66
N ALA A 34 9.55 -26.27 13.49
CA ALA A 34 8.45 -26.65 14.37
C ALA A 34 8.89 -27.00 15.81
N ASP A 35 10.11 -27.42 15.99
CA ASP A 35 10.75 -27.75 17.27
C ASP A 35 11.45 -26.54 17.94
N ALA A 36 11.32 -25.34 17.39
CA ALA A 36 11.75 -24.11 18.05
C ALA A 36 11.13 -24.01 19.46
N PRO A 37 11.80 -23.32 20.43
CA PRO A 37 11.31 -23.20 21.80
C PRO A 37 9.82 -22.88 21.89
N ALA A 38 9.16 -23.51 22.87
CA ALA A 38 7.70 -23.46 22.93
C ALA A 38 7.14 -22.06 23.17
N ASP A 39 7.92 -21.18 23.77
CA ASP A 39 7.60 -19.78 24.03
C ASP A 39 7.99 -18.82 22.91
N GLN A 40 8.61 -19.32 21.82
CA GLN A 40 8.96 -18.54 20.64
C GLN A 40 7.97 -18.76 19.51
N PHE A 41 7.85 -17.77 18.63
CA PHE A 41 7.08 -17.88 17.40
C PHE A 41 7.81 -18.77 16.38
N SER A 42 7.07 -19.67 15.74
CA SER A 42 7.55 -20.52 14.66
C SER A 42 6.65 -20.41 13.44
N ALA A 43 7.19 -19.89 12.33
CA ALA A 43 6.47 -19.88 11.06
C ALA A 43 6.10 -21.27 10.57
N THR A 44 6.89 -22.30 10.88
CA THR A 44 6.57 -23.68 10.51
C THR A 44 5.33 -24.20 11.26
N ARG A 45 5.13 -23.82 12.53
CA ARG A 45 3.91 -24.12 13.27
C ARG A 45 2.73 -23.29 12.77
N ALA A 46 2.91 -21.97 12.63
CA ALA A 46 1.89 -21.05 12.13
C ALA A 46 1.41 -21.42 10.72
N TYR A 47 2.29 -21.83 9.83
CA TYR A 47 1.96 -22.22 8.47
C TYR A 47 1.00 -23.43 8.38
N ARG A 48 0.92 -24.27 9.43
CA ARG A 48 -0.09 -25.34 9.49
C ARG A 48 -1.49 -24.76 9.52
N HIS A 49 -1.69 -23.66 10.28
CA HIS A 49 -2.95 -22.94 10.32
C HIS A 49 -3.28 -22.30 8.97
N VAL A 50 -2.29 -21.64 8.34
CA VAL A 50 -2.46 -21.05 6.99
C VAL A 50 -2.96 -22.09 5.98
N ARG A 51 -2.40 -23.30 5.98
CA ARG A 51 -2.81 -24.38 5.08
C ARG A 51 -4.26 -24.83 5.26
N VAL A 52 -4.80 -24.73 6.46
CA VAL A 52 -6.19 -25.05 6.74
C VAL A 52 -7.09 -23.89 6.36
N LEU A 53 -6.76 -22.70 6.84
CA LEU A 53 -7.56 -21.47 6.64
C LEU A 53 -7.66 -21.08 5.16
N GLY A 54 -6.55 -21.07 4.43
CA GLY A 54 -6.47 -20.73 3.02
C GLY A 54 -6.70 -21.90 2.06
N SER A 55 -7.38 -22.95 2.48
CA SER A 55 -7.63 -24.12 1.61
C SER A 55 -8.75 -23.90 0.59
N HIS A 56 -9.67 -22.97 0.86
CA HIS A 56 -10.80 -22.63 0.03
C HIS A 56 -11.14 -21.15 0.16
N VAL A 57 -11.84 -20.59 -0.82
CA VAL A 57 -12.46 -19.26 -0.67
C VAL A 57 -13.45 -19.29 0.48
N HIS A 58 -13.35 -18.34 1.41
CA HIS A 58 -14.10 -18.30 2.66
C HIS A 58 -14.58 -16.86 2.98
N GLN A 59 -15.27 -16.30 2.03
CA GLN A 59 -15.88 -14.97 2.18
C GLN A 59 -16.89 -14.92 3.33
N VAL A 60 -17.15 -13.71 3.84
CA VAL A 60 -18.15 -13.48 4.89
C VAL A 60 -19.49 -14.17 4.60
N GLY A 61 -20.06 -14.86 5.58
CA GLY A 61 -21.33 -15.58 5.47
C GLY A 61 -21.27 -16.92 4.73
N SER A 62 -20.11 -17.36 4.25
CA SER A 62 -19.97 -18.65 3.60
C SER A 62 -19.85 -19.82 4.60
N VAL A 63 -20.17 -21.02 4.16
CA VAL A 63 -19.99 -22.27 4.95
C VAL A 63 -18.50 -22.52 5.25
N ALA A 64 -17.62 -22.15 4.31
CA ALA A 64 -16.18 -22.26 4.50
C ALA A 64 -15.70 -21.34 5.62
N GLN A 65 -16.22 -20.10 5.69
CA GLN A 65 -15.91 -19.16 6.78
C GLN A 65 -16.40 -19.68 8.13
N ASP A 66 -17.58 -20.31 8.21
CA ASP A 66 -18.06 -20.97 9.42
C ASP A 66 -17.15 -22.14 9.84
N THR A 67 -16.55 -22.83 8.90
CA THR A 67 -15.60 -23.91 9.17
C THR A 67 -14.28 -23.38 9.70
N ASN A 68 -13.75 -22.30 9.11
CA ASN A 68 -12.56 -21.62 9.60
C ASN A 68 -12.76 -21.05 11.01
N ARG A 69 -13.93 -20.47 11.28
CA ARG A 69 -14.28 -19.94 12.62
C ARG A 69 -14.25 -21.07 13.67
N ARG A 70 -14.85 -22.22 13.37
CA ARG A 70 -14.79 -23.39 14.28
C ARG A 70 -13.36 -23.86 14.51
N TYR A 71 -12.56 -23.96 13.43
CA TYR A 71 -11.15 -24.31 13.52
C TYR A 71 -10.37 -23.38 14.46
N ILE A 72 -10.56 -22.06 14.34
CA ILE A 72 -9.90 -21.05 15.19
C ILE A 72 -10.28 -21.28 16.67
N ILE A 73 -11.57 -21.48 16.97
CA ILE A 73 -12.06 -21.74 18.33
C ILE A 73 -11.45 -23.04 18.89
N ASP A 74 -11.41 -24.10 18.08
CA ASP A 74 -10.84 -25.39 18.50
C ASP A 74 -9.34 -25.28 18.78
N GLN A 75 -8.59 -24.51 17.99
CA GLN A 75 -7.15 -24.28 18.23
C GLN A 75 -6.91 -23.47 19.51
N LEU A 76 -7.69 -22.42 19.77
CA LEU A 76 -7.61 -21.65 21.01
C LEU A 76 -7.94 -22.51 22.23
N ALA A 77 -9.00 -23.33 22.15
CA ALA A 77 -9.38 -24.24 23.20
C ALA A 77 -8.29 -25.30 23.48
N ALA A 78 -7.60 -25.81 22.45
CA ALA A 78 -6.48 -26.74 22.61
C ALA A 78 -5.29 -26.12 23.37
N ASP A 79 -5.13 -24.80 23.31
CA ASP A 79 -4.14 -24.04 24.08
C ASP A 79 -4.68 -23.55 25.44
N GLY A 80 -5.88 -23.91 25.82
CA GLY A 80 -6.52 -23.55 27.10
C GLY A 80 -7.03 -22.10 27.12
N ILE A 81 -7.42 -21.56 25.97
CA ILE A 81 -7.94 -20.18 25.81
C ILE A 81 -9.42 -20.28 25.41
N ASP A 82 -10.28 -19.71 26.24
CA ASP A 82 -11.71 -19.63 25.93
C ASP A 82 -11.98 -18.54 24.90
N ALA A 83 -12.72 -18.89 23.86
CA ALA A 83 -13.13 -17.98 22.81
C ALA A 83 -14.65 -17.84 22.74
N THR A 84 -15.12 -16.65 22.44
CA THR A 84 -16.53 -16.33 22.24
C THR A 84 -16.79 -15.83 20.83
N VAL A 85 -18.00 -16.07 20.30
CA VAL A 85 -18.41 -15.55 19.00
C VAL A 85 -19.26 -14.31 19.23
N GLN A 86 -18.71 -13.15 18.86
CA GLN A 86 -19.44 -11.90 18.83
C GLN A 86 -20.22 -11.79 17.51
N ARG A 87 -21.54 -11.99 17.57
CA ARG A 87 -22.43 -11.85 16.42
C ARG A 87 -23.05 -10.46 16.39
N GLY A 88 -23.18 -9.90 15.19
CA GLY A 88 -23.82 -8.61 15.01
C GLY A 88 -23.90 -8.18 13.56
N VAL A 89 -24.42 -6.97 13.35
CA VAL A 89 -24.35 -6.29 12.07
C VAL A 89 -23.34 -5.18 12.18
N GLY A 90 -22.30 -5.25 11.37
CA GLY A 90 -21.37 -4.15 11.15
C GLY A 90 -21.88 -3.22 10.06
N ALA A 91 -21.44 -1.96 10.09
CA ALA A 91 -21.76 -0.96 9.08
C ALA A 91 -20.58 -0.02 8.86
N SER A 92 -20.23 0.21 7.62
CA SER A 92 -19.13 1.09 7.21
C SER A 92 -19.54 1.95 5.99
N THR A 93 -18.81 3.03 5.79
CA THR A 93 -18.88 3.86 4.58
C THR A 93 -17.52 4.00 3.92
N SER A 94 -16.53 3.23 4.36
CA SER A 94 -15.13 3.38 3.95
C SER A 94 -14.87 2.88 2.53
N LEU A 95 -15.48 1.76 2.14
CA LEU A 95 -15.17 1.07 0.87
C LEU A 95 -16.18 1.36 -0.25
N GLY A 96 -16.51 2.63 -0.54
CA GLY A 96 -17.34 2.93 -1.72
C GLY A 96 -18.44 3.96 -1.55
N ALA A 97 -19.25 4.14 -2.61
CA ALA A 97 -20.36 5.09 -2.63
C ALA A 97 -21.58 4.50 -1.92
N GLY A 98 -21.80 4.88 -0.67
CA GLY A 98 -22.95 4.47 0.10
C GLY A 98 -22.61 3.75 1.40
N SER A 99 -23.64 3.20 2.04
CA SER A 99 -23.46 2.42 3.27
C SER A 99 -23.37 0.93 2.93
N GLN A 100 -22.34 0.31 3.46
CA GLN A 100 -22.10 -1.13 3.35
C GLN A 100 -22.32 -1.74 4.72
N LEU A 101 -22.98 -2.87 4.76
CA LEU A 101 -23.30 -3.62 5.97
C LEU A 101 -23.09 -5.12 5.74
N ALA A 102 -22.77 -5.83 6.81
CA ALA A 102 -22.73 -7.29 6.81
C ALA A 102 -23.24 -7.85 8.14
N GLU A 103 -23.83 -9.02 8.07
CA GLU A 103 -23.96 -9.89 9.26
C GLU A 103 -22.62 -10.57 9.51
N VAL A 104 -22.01 -10.33 10.69
CA VAL A 104 -20.67 -10.78 11.02
C VAL A 104 -20.62 -11.60 12.29
N SER A 105 -19.60 -12.44 12.38
CA SER A 105 -19.37 -13.34 13.51
C SER A 105 -17.88 -13.35 13.88
N ASN A 106 -17.41 -12.33 14.59
CA ASN A 106 -16.03 -12.25 15.07
C ASN A 106 -15.76 -13.33 16.13
N VAL A 107 -14.54 -13.87 16.15
CA VAL A 107 -14.05 -14.68 17.28
C VAL A 107 -13.24 -13.78 18.19
N VAL A 108 -13.59 -13.75 19.47
CA VAL A 108 -12.92 -12.95 20.49
C VAL A 108 -12.46 -13.85 21.61
N ALA A 109 -11.16 -13.80 21.92
CA ALA A 109 -10.57 -14.57 23.02
C ALA A 109 -9.73 -13.66 23.91
N ARG A 110 -9.69 -13.97 25.22
CA ARG A 110 -8.94 -13.17 26.19
C ARG A 110 -7.99 -14.04 26.99
N ILE A 111 -6.74 -13.62 27.06
CA ILE A 111 -5.74 -14.16 27.98
C ILE A 111 -5.61 -13.15 29.13
N PRO A 112 -6.12 -13.46 30.33
CA PRO A 112 -6.09 -12.53 31.46
C PRO A 112 -4.65 -12.23 31.89
N GLY A 113 -4.35 -10.96 32.09
CA GLY A 113 -3.10 -10.46 32.66
C GLY A 113 -3.04 -10.70 34.16
N ARG A 114 -1.82 -10.57 34.74
CA ARG A 114 -1.59 -10.73 36.19
C ARG A 114 -1.99 -9.46 36.97
N HIS A 115 -1.70 -8.27 36.40
CA HIS A 115 -1.94 -6.96 37.01
C HIS A 115 -2.30 -5.93 35.93
N PRO A 116 -3.47 -6.05 35.26
CA PRO A 116 -3.75 -5.27 34.07
C PRO A 116 -3.91 -3.78 34.39
N THR A 117 -3.20 -2.94 33.65
CA THR A 117 -3.43 -1.48 33.54
C THR A 117 -4.26 -1.14 32.29
N GLY A 118 -4.48 -2.13 31.43
CA GLY A 118 -5.19 -2.09 30.18
C GLY A 118 -5.06 -3.39 29.41
N GLN A 119 -5.24 -3.32 28.09
CA GLN A 119 -5.20 -4.52 27.24
C GLN A 119 -4.41 -4.30 25.94
N VAL A 120 -3.75 -5.36 25.48
CA VAL A 120 -3.14 -5.45 24.15
C VAL A 120 -4.11 -6.22 23.26
N ILE A 121 -4.60 -5.58 22.19
CA ILE A 121 -5.56 -6.16 21.26
C ILE A 121 -4.80 -6.56 19.99
N LEU A 122 -4.74 -7.85 19.68
CA LEU A 122 -4.24 -8.35 18.41
C LEU A 122 -5.43 -8.54 17.47
N VAL A 123 -5.33 -7.98 16.26
CA VAL A 123 -6.40 -8.02 15.27
C VAL A 123 -5.88 -8.64 13.98
N ALA A 124 -6.66 -9.52 13.38
CA ALA A 124 -6.50 -10.09 12.05
C ALA A 124 -7.86 -10.48 11.50
N HIS A 125 -8.11 -10.32 10.20
CA HIS A 125 -9.38 -10.76 9.64
C HIS A 125 -9.33 -12.22 9.20
N THR A 126 -10.50 -12.84 9.12
CA THR A 126 -10.64 -14.28 8.85
C THR A 126 -11.40 -14.59 7.59
N ASP A 127 -12.04 -13.61 6.99
CA ASP A 127 -12.69 -13.77 5.69
C ASP A 127 -11.68 -13.51 4.57
N SER A 128 -11.97 -14.06 3.41
CA SER A 128 -11.21 -13.81 2.19
C SER A 128 -12.05 -13.06 1.17
N VAL A 129 -11.38 -12.46 0.17
CA VAL A 129 -12.07 -12.00 -1.04
C VAL A 129 -12.84 -13.13 -1.73
N ARG A 130 -13.80 -12.77 -2.56
CA ARG A 130 -14.70 -13.70 -3.26
C ARG A 130 -13.99 -14.58 -4.32
N VAL A 131 -12.80 -14.21 -4.74
CA VAL A 131 -12.04 -14.88 -5.82
C VAL A 131 -10.83 -15.67 -5.35
N GLY A 132 -10.29 -15.36 -4.16
CA GLY A 132 -9.03 -15.92 -3.64
C GLY A 132 -9.19 -16.59 -2.29
N PRO A 133 -8.37 -17.62 -2.01
CA PRO A 133 -8.47 -18.34 -0.73
C PRO A 133 -7.81 -17.63 0.46
N GLY A 134 -7.25 -16.41 0.29
CA GLY A 134 -6.69 -15.64 1.38
C GLY A 134 -5.56 -16.34 2.12
N GLY A 135 -4.62 -16.92 1.38
CA GLY A 135 -3.48 -17.62 1.99
C GLY A 135 -2.60 -16.67 2.78
N SER A 136 -2.30 -15.52 2.20
CA SER A 136 -1.61 -14.41 2.86
C SER A 136 -2.61 -13.47 3.50
N ASP A 137 -3.62 -13.07 2.79
CA ASP A 137 -4.59 -12.04 3.13
C ASP A 137 -5.95 -12.60 3.61
N ASP A 138 -6.24 -12.73 4.93
CA ASP A 138 -5.28 -12.52 6.02
C ASP A 138 -5.09 -13.84 6.81
N GLY A 139 -4.87 -14.93 6.07
CA GLY A 139 -4.47 -16.20 6.66
C GLY A 139 -3.15 -16.11 7.44
N ALA A 140 -2.27 -15.16 7.04
CA ALA A 140 -1.01 -14.91 7.73
C ALA A 140 -1.23 -14.27 9.11
N GLY A 141 -2.00 -13.19 9.19
CA GLY A 141 -2.31 -12.53 10.46
C GLY A 141 -3.08 -13.45 11.39
N THR A 142 -4.12 -14.11 10.87
CA THR A 142 -4.88 -15.12 11.65
C THR A 142 -3.97 -16.23 12.20
N ALA A 143 -3.08 -16.80 11.40
CA ALA A 143 -2.13 -17.81 11.86
C ALA A 143 -1.08 -17.23 12.83
N ALA A 144 -0.66 -15.99 12.63
CA ALA A 144 0.24 -15.30 13.54
C ALA A 144 -0.41 -15.07 14.91
N LEU A 145 -1.69 -14.71 14.96
CA LEU A 145 -2.44 -14.58 16.21
C LEU A 145 -2.51 -15.92 16.97
N LEU A 146 -2.87 -17.01 16.28
CA LEU A 146 -2.97 -18.33 16.88
C LEU A 146 -1.64 -18.80 17.47
N GLU A 147 -0.55 -18.71 16.71
CA GLU A 147 0.78 -19.12 17.18
C GLU A 147 1.32 -18.19 18.28
N THR A 148 1.02 -16.88 18.23
CA THR A 148 1.35 -15.91 19.28
C THR A 148 0.62 -16.27 20.59
N ALA A 149 -0.67 -16.58 20.52
CA ALA A 149 -1.48 -17.00 21.65
C ALA A 149 -0.90 -18.28 22.29
N ARG A 150 -0.58 -19.28 21.46
CA ARG A 150 0.08 -20.52 21.91
C ARG A 150 1.41 -20.22 22.61
N ALA A 151 2.26 -19.37 22.02
CA ALA A 151 3.57 -19.03 22.59
C ALA A 151 3.46 -18.25 23.91
N LEU A 152 2.47 -17.39 24.07
CA LEU A 152 2.19 -16.68 25.32
C LEU A 152 1.77 -17.65 26.43
N MET A 153 0.91 -18.63 26.13
CA MET A 153 0.49 -19.63 27.10
C MET A 153 1.64 -20.52 27.59
N ARG A 154 2.69 -20.70 26.78
CA ARG A 154 3.90 -21.48 27.14
C ARG A 154 4.98 -20.64 27.81
N GLY A 155 5.05 -19.32 27.51
CA GLY A 155 6.08 -18.42 28.01
C GLY A 155 5.75 -17.64 29.29
N GLY A 156 4.55 -17.81 29.82
CA GLY A 156 4.03 -17.09 30.97
C GLY A 156 3.14 -15.90 30.58
N ARG A 157 2.14 -15.64 31.42
CA ARG A 157 1.15 -14.58 31.18
C ARG A 157 1.77 -13.19 31.39
N PRO A 158 1.46 -12.22 30.51
CA PRO A 158 1.86 -10.83 30.69
C PRO A 158 1.14 -10.17 31.89
N ASP A 159 1.49 -8.94 32.23
CA ASP A 159 0.81 -8.18 33.28
C ASP A 159 -0.52 -7.61 32.80
N ASN A 160 -0.55 -7.08 31.56
CA ASN A 160 -1.78 -6.61 30.91
C ASN A 160 -2.55 -7.74 30.26
N ASP A 161 -3.85 -7.55 30.09
CA ASP A 161 -4.69 -8.46 29.32
C ASP A 161 -4.24 -8.51 27.85
N VAL A 162 -4.36 -9.69 27.24
CA VAL A 162 -4.22 -9.84 25.78
C VAL A 162 -5.57 -10.29 25.23
N VAL A 163 -6.07 -9.54 24.26
CA VAL A 163 -7.33 -9.83 23.57
C VAL A 163 -7.01 -10.15 22.11
N LEU A 164 -7.46 -11.30 21.65
CA LEU A 164 -7.36 -11.74 20.27
C LEU A 164 -8.69 -11.47 19.60
N VAL A 165 -8.69 -10.71 18.52
CA VAL A 165 -9.89 -10.37 17.74
C VAL A 165 -9.70 -10.85 16.32
N PHE A 166 -10.37 -11.92 15.99
CA PHE A 166 -10.45 -12.45 14.63
C PHE A 166 -11.71 -11.87 14.00
N THR A 167 -11.55 -10.88 13.18
CA THR A 167 -12.66 -10.14 12.55
C THR A 167 -13.23 -10.89 11.36
N ASP A 168 -14.49 -10.61 11.05
CA ASP A 168 -15.25 -11.22 9.94
C ASP A 168 -15.79 -10.10 9.04
N GLY A 169 -15.73 -10.25 7.72
CA GLY A 169 -16.26 -9.29 6.76
C GLY A 169 -15.43 -8.01 6.66
N GLU A 170 -14.11 -8.11 6.77
CA GLU A 170 -13.16 -7.06 6.47
C GLU A 170 -13.21 -6.70 4.99
N GLU A 171 -13.01 -7.71 4.14
CA GLU A 171 -12.96 -7.63 2.68
C GLU A 171 -14.26 -7.07 2.05
N ALA A 172 -15.37 -7.33 2.71
CA ALA A 172 -16.65 -6.82 2.26
C ALA A 172 -16.87 -5.36 2.66
N CYS A 173 -16.52 -4.96 3.88
CA CYS A 173 -16.91 -3.65 4.42
C CYS A 173 -16.24 -3.27 5.76
N LEU A 174 -15.17 -3.87 6.19
CA LEU A 174 -14.58 -3.71 7.54
C LEU A 174 -15.62 -3.94 8.67
N CYS A 175 -16.64 -4.74 8.39
CA CYS A 175 -17.85 -4.80 9.20
C CYS A 175 -17.61 -5.51 10.54
N GLY A 176 -16.68 -6.46 10.60
CA GLY A 176 -16.28 -7.12 11.84
C GLY A 176 -15.67 -6.14 12.82
N ALA A 177 -14.69 -5.35 12.38
CA ALA A 177 -14.09 -4.30 13.18
C ALA A 177 -15.12 -3.24 13.60
N ALA A 178 -16.03 -2.84 12.69
CA ALA A 178 -17.11 -1.91 13.02
C ALA A 178 -18.00 -2.43 14.14
N ALA A 179 -18.33 -3.71 14.12
CA ALA A 179 -19.15 -4.34 15.17
C ALA A 179 -18.39 -4.44 16.49
N TYR A 180 -17.10 -4.82 16.45
CA TYR A 180 -16.26 -4.92 17.64
C TYR A 180 -16.05 -3.56 18.31
N VAL A 181 -15.60 -2.57 17.54
CA VAL A 181 -15.34 -1.20 18.01
C VAL A 181 -16.59 -0.56 18.60
N ALA A 182 -17.77 -0.74 17.98
CA ALA A 182 -19.02 -0.21 18.49
C ALA A 182 -19.38 -0.77 19.87
N ALA A 183 -19.00 -2.00 20.17
CA ALA A 183 -19.26 -2.66 21.45
C ALA A 183 -18.22 -2.35 22.54
N HIS A 184 -17.00 -1.93 22.17
CA HIS A 184 -15.84 -1.80 23.07
C HIS A 184 -15.20 -0.40 23.05
N ARG A 185 -15.92 0.62 22.60
CA ARG A 185 -15.40 1.97 22.42
C ARG A 185 -14.92 2.62 23.74
N ASP A 186 -15.51 2.25 24.84
CA ASP A 186 -15.14 2.71 26.18
C ASP A 186 -13.75 2.23 26.62
N GLN A 187 -13.25 1.15 26.03
CA GLN A 187 -11.94 0.56 26.34
C GLN A 187 -10.78 1.19 25.55
N ALA A 188 -11.06 2.13 24.64
CA ALA A 188 -10.05 2.68 23.71
C ALA A 188 -8.85 3.33 24.43
N ARG A 189 -9.07 3.99 25.58
CA ARG A 189 -8.03 4.73 26.31
C ARG A 189 -6.90 3.87 26.85
N ASP A 190 -7.25 2.68 27.31
CA ASP A 190 -6.34 1.76 28.01
C ASP A 190 -6.02 0.54 27.13
N SER A 191 -6.10 0.71 25.80
CA SER A 191 -5.86 -0.33 24.83
C SER A 191 -4.78 0.06 23.84
N VAL A 192 -3.96 -0.94 23.47
CA VAL A 192 -3.04 -0.84 22.33
C VAL A 192 -3.41 -1.93 21.33
N VAL A 193 -3.69 -1.53 20.09
CA VAL A 193 -4.04 -2.43 18.99
C VAL A 193 -2.79 -2.76 18.17
N LEU A 194 -2.59 -4.02 17.89
CA LEU A 194 -1.63 -4.56 16.93
C LEU A 194 -2.43 -5.22 15.81
N ASN A 195 -2.62 -4.51 14.71
CA ASN A 195 -3.31 -5.04 13.54
C ASN A 195 -2.30 -5.68 12.59
N LEU A 196 -2.61 -6.89 12.16
CA LEU A 196 -1.80 -7.67 11.25
C LEU A 196 -2.54 -7.81 9.93
N GLU A 197 -1.81 -7.65 8.83
CA GLU A 197 -2.36 -7.60 7.48
C GLU A 197 -1.39 -8.20 6.46
N ALA A 198 -1.87 -8.47 5.26
CA ALA A 198 -1.03 -8.78 4.12
C ALA A 198 -1.58 -8.15 2.83
N ARG A 199 -0.69 -7.65 1.98
CA ARG A 199 -1.04 -7.08 0.67
C ARG A 199 -0.19 -7.68 -0.45
N GLY A 200 0.07 -8.97 -0.36
CA GLY A 200 0.88 -9.70 -1.32
C GLY A 200 1.32 -11.05 -0.80
N GLY A 201 2.16 -11.75 -1.55
CA GLY A 201 2.66 -13.09 -1.20
C GLY A 201 3.88 -13.08 -0.27
N GLY A 202 4.56 -11.94 -0.08
CA GLY A 202 5.82 -11.93 0.66
C GLY A 202 6.46 -10.55 0.87
N GLY A 203 7.78 -10.57 1.10
CA GLY A 203 8.59 -9.39 1.38
C GLY A 203 8.60 -8.98 2.86
N PRO A 204 9.29 -7.88 3.20
CA PRO A 204 9.40 -7.43 4.57
C PRO A 204 8.04 -7.00 5.14
N VAL A 205 7.83 -7.30 6.41
CA VAL A 205 6.70 -6.75 7.16
C VAL A 205 7.02 -5.30 7.53
N VAL A 206 6.18 -4.40 7.08
CA VAL A 206 6.31 -2.96 7.31
C VAL A 206 5.23 -2.49 8.27
N MET A 207 5.60 -1.84 9.33
CA MET A 207 4.68 -1.05 10.14
C MET A 207 4.41 0.25 9.36
N PHE A 208 3.28 0.29 8.65
CA PHE A 208 2.95 1.32 7.67
C PHE A 208 1.94 2.34 8.18
N GLU A 209 1.25 2.06 9.29
CA GLU A 209 0.31 2.98 9.89
C GLU A 209 0.39 2.93 11.43
N THR A 210 0.13 4.09 12.06
CA THR A 210 0.01 4.23 13.51
C THR A 210 -1.16 5.14 13.86
N SER A 211 -1.65 5.06 15.08
CA SER A 211 -2.48 6.13 15.66
C SER A 211 -1.67 7.43 15.79
N ARG A 212 -2.35 8.56 16.06
CA ARG A 212 -1.68 9.83 16.39
C ARG A 212 -1.05 9.77 17.77
N ASN A 213 -0.10 10.68 18.06
CA ASN A 213 0.69 10.74 19.30
C ASN A 213 1.46 9.43 19.53
N ASN A 214 2.15 8.98 18.49
CA ASN A 214 2.72 7.64 18.37
C ASN A 214 4.09 7.44 19.02
N ALA A 215 4.70 8.46 19.65
CA ALA A 215 6.10 8.39 20.10
C ALA A 215 6.36 7.24 21.09
N ALA A 216 5.41 6.94 22.00
CA ALA A 216 5.53 5.81 22.91
C ALA A 216 5.42 4.47 22.18
N LEU A 217 4.47 4.35 21.23
CA LEU A 217 4.26 3.14 20.41
C LEU A 217 5.49 2.83 19.55
N VAL A 218 6.01 3.85 18.85
CA VAL A 218 7.21 3.73 18.00
C VAL A 218 8.45 3.39 18.83
N ARG A 219 8.57 3.92 20.06
CA ARG A 219 9.64 3.55 20.98
C ARG A 219 9.58 2.07 21.33
N GLN A 220 8.41 1.53 21.68
CA GLN A 220 8.23 0.11 21.97
C GLN A 220 8.52 -0.74 20.74
N PHE A 221 8.01 -0.34 19.57
CA PHE A 221 8.27 -1.02 18.31
C PHE A 221 9.78 -1.08 18.01
N GLY A 222 10.48 0.04 18.05
CA GLY A 222 11.91 0.09 17.74
C GLY A 222 12.80 -0.61 18.78
N ALA A 223 12.35 -0.73 20.04
CA ALA A 223 13.12 -1.38 21.10
C ALA A 223 12.92 -2.89 21.18
N HIS A 224 11.75 -3.41 20.77
CA HIS A 224 11.36 -4.78 21.06
C HIS A 224 11.03 -5.61 19.81
N ALA A 225 10.61 -5.00 18.70
CA ALA A 225 10.41 -5.77 17.48
C ALA A 225 11.74 -6.37 16.99
N PRO A 226 11.83 -7.68 16.76
CA PRO A 226 13.07 -8.31 16.25
C PRO A 226 13.47 -7.79 14.86
N TYR A 227 12.49 -7.36 14.09
CA TYR A 227 12.68 -6.88 12.71
C TYR A 227 11.91 -5.57 12.53
N PRO A 228 12.42 -4.43 13.05
CA PRO A 228 11.67 -3.18 13.10
C PRO A 228 11.75 -2.42 11.77
N VAL A 229 10.95 -2.81 10.78
CA VAL A 229 10.80 -2.09 9.52
C VAL A 229 9.54 -1.24 9.58
N GLY A 230 9.70 0.08 9.46
CA GLY A 230 8.61 1.05 9.48
C GLY A 230 9.12 2.45 9.18
N THR A 231 8.30 3.30 8.60
CA THR A 231 8.67 4.68 8.28
C THR A 231 7.51 5.63 8.55
N SER A 232 7.80 6.78 9.16
CA SER A 232 6.81 7.85 9.34
C SER A 232 6.31 8.41 8.00
N PHE A 233 7.10 8.30 6.93
CA PHE A 233 6.67 8.66 5.57
C PHE A 233 5.56 7.74 5.06
N ALA A 234 5.66 6.43 5.29
CA ALA A 234 4.60 5.48 4.91
C ALA A 234 3.27 5.83 5.57
N VAL A 235 3.28 6.15 6.86
CA VAL A 235 2.08 6.60 7.61
C VAL A 235 1.45 7.84 6.99
N GLU A 236 2.27 8.82 6.60
CA GLU A 236 1.79 10.05 5.98
C GLU A 236 1.19 9.83 4.59
N ILE A 237 1.75 8.91 3.81
CA ILE A 237 1.23 8.54 2.49
C ILE A 237 -0.05 7.74 2.64
N TYR A 238 -0.05 6.69 3.49
CA TYR A 238 -1.19 5.80 3.67
C TYR A 238 -2.45 6.56 4.10
N ARG A 239 -2.32 7.54 5.01
CA ARG A 239 -3.42 8.42 5.42
C ARG A 239 -4.06 9.25 4.31
N ARG A 240 -3.42 9.36 3.13
CA ARG A 240 -3.88 10.10 1.95
C ARG A 240 -4.37 9.20 0.81
N LEU A 241 -4.10 7.92 0.91
CA LEU A 241 -4.59 6.91 -0.03
C LEU A 241 -6.02 6.49 0.37
N PRO A 242 -6.85 6.09 -0.58
CA PRO A 242 -8.21 5.62 -0.32
C PRO A 242 -8.24 4.16 0.16
N ASN A 243 -7.21 3.71 0.87
CA ASN A 243 -7.08 2.35 1.38
C ASN A 243 -7.43 2.34 2.86
N ASP A 244 -8.21 1.37 3.28
CA ASP A 244 -8.61 1.14 4.65
C ASP A 244 -8.28 -0.30 5.06
N THR A 245 -8.17 -0.54 6.36
CA THR A 245 -8.11 -1.85 7.01
C THR A 245 -8.94 -1.80 8.28
N ASP A 246 -9.10 -2.93 8.96
CA ASP A 246 -9.76 -2.96 10.26
C ASP A 246 -9.21 -1.92 11.24
N PHE A 247 -7.90 -1.67 11.21
CA PHE A 247 -7.25 -0.67 12.06
C PHE A 247 -7.80 0.75 11.86
N THR A 248 -8.29 1.10 10.68
CA THR A 248 -8.91 2.40 10.42
C THR A 248 -10.03 2.69 11.40
N LEU A 249 -10.91 1.71 11.65
CA LEU A 249 -12.05 1.88 12.55
C LEU A 249 -11.63 1.94 14.02
N PHE A 250 -10.62 1.16 14.43
CA PHE A 250 -10.04 1.27 15.77
C PHE A 250 -9.42 2.65 15.98
N ARG A 251 -8.61 3.12 15.03
CA ARG A 251 -7.96 4.44 15.09
C ARG A 251 -8.97 5.58 15.15
N GLU A 252 -10.05 5.52 14.35
CA GLU A 252 -11.13 6.52 14.34
C GLU A 252 -11.93 6.54 15.65
N ALA A 253 -12.04 5.39 16.31
CA ALA A 253 -12.66 5.28 17.62
C ALA A 253 -11.76 5.72 18.79
N GLY A 254 -10.49 6.08 18.51
CA GLY A 254 -9.54 6.60 19.48
C GLY A 254 -8.64 5.54 20.13
N PHE A 255 -8.60 4.32 19.62
CA PHE A 255 -7.62 3.32 20.05
C PHE A 255 -6.22 3.72 19.60
N ALA A 256 -5.24 3.54 20.49
CA ALA A 256 -3.83 3.60 20.16
C ALA A 256 -3.40 2.30 19.46
N GLY A 257 -2.47 2.36 18.49
CA GLY A 257 -2.03 1.11 17.87
C GLY A 257 -1.08 1.26 16.70
N LEU A 258 -0.67 0.10 16.21
CA LEU A 258 0.24 -0.12 15.08
C LEU A 258 -0.42 -1.06 14.08
N ASN A 259 -0.30 -0.74 12.80
CA ASN A 259 -0.77 -1.54 11.69
C ASN A 259 0.42 -2.00 10.85
N SER A 260 0.54 -3.30 10.62
CA SER A 260 1.69 -3.91 9.96
C SER A 260 1.25 -4.88 8.88
N ALA A 261 1.90 -4.84 7.72
CA ALA A 261 1.68 -5.77 6.61
C ALA A 261 2.98 -6.09 5.88
N TYR A 262 3.09 -7.26 5.27
CA TYR A 262 4.01 -7.45 4.17
C TYR A 262 3.33 -7.15 2.84
N ILE A 263 4.06 -6.56 1.89
CA ILE A 263 3.47 -5.86 0.75
C ILE A 263 4.10 -6.22 -0.60
N ASP A 264 5.11 -7.09 -0.64
CA ASP A 264 5.74 -7.52 -1.90
C ASP A 264 5.03 -8.76 -2.49
N ASP A 265 5.38 -9.12 -3.72
CA ASP A 265 4.64 -10.09 -4.53
C ASP A 265 3.15 -9.74 -4.63
N SER A 266 2.87 -8.44 -4.74
CA SER A 266 1.52 -7.87 -4.70
C SER A 266 0.63 -8.26 -5.89
N ALA A 267 1.19 -8.89 -6.91
CA ALA A 267 0.45 -9.43 -8.04
C ALA A 267 -0.51 -10.58 -7.66
N VAL A 268 -0.28 -11.26 -6.53
CA VAL A 268 -1.18 -12.32 -6.04
C VAL A 268 -2.32 -11.78 -5.16
N TYR A 269 -2.20 -10.54 -4.68
CA TYR A 269 -3.16 -9.90 -3.79
C TYR A 269 -4.55 -9.80 -4.42
N HIS A 270 -5.58 -10.25 -3.69
CA HIS A 270 -6.97 -10.30 -4.13
C HIS A 270 -7.18 -11.11 -5.41
N THR A 271 -6.44 -12.21 -5.56
CA THR A 271 -6.54 -13.11 -6.70
C THR A 271 -6.63 -14.58 -6.26
N PRO A 272 -7.05 -15.51 -7.15
CA PRO A 272 -7.00 -16.94 -6.85
C PRO A 272 -5.59 -17.48 -6.56
N GLN A 273 -4.54 -16.71 -6.88
CA GLN A 273 -3.14 -17.05 -6.65
C GLN A 273 -2.69 -16.78 -5.21
N ASP A 274 -3.47 -16.04 -4.39
CA ASP A 274 -3.17 -15.89 -2.96
C ASP A 274 -3.47 -17.19 -2.20
N THR A 275 -2.63 -18.17 -2.42
CA THR A 275 -2.71 -19.50 -1.84
C THR A 275 -1.66 -19.66 -0.73
N PRO A 276 -1.84 -20.64 0.19
CA PRO A 276 -0.79 -20.98 1.14
C PRO A 276 0.57 -21.27 0.49
N ALA A 277 0.58 -21.84 -0.71
CA ALA A 277 1.81 -22.17 -1.43
C ALA A 277 2.55 -20.93 -1.97
N ALA A 278 1.84 -19.84 -2.24
CA ALA A 278 2.41 -18.59 -2.70
C ALA A 278 3.03 -17.75 -1.56
N MET A 279 2.66 -18.03 -0.31
CA MET A 279 3.14 -17.26 0.84
C MET A 279 4.63 -17.47 1.11
N ASP A 280 5.37 -16.38 1.32
CA ASP A 280 6.72 -16.41 1.90
C ASP A 280 6.66 -16.68 3.41
N ARG A 281 7.20 -17.82 3.85
CA ARG A 281 7.24 -18.20 5.27
C ARG A 281 8.18 -17.33 6.08
N GLY A 282 9.16 -16.67 5.46
CA GLY A 282 10.01 -15.67 6.10
C GLY A 282 9.22 -14.43 6.49
N SER A 283 8.31 -13.96 5.64
CA SER A 283 7.36 -12.89 5.96
C SER A 283 6.46 -13.28 7.12
N LEU A 284 5.90 -14.49 7.13
CA LEU A 284 5.12 -15.02 8.26
C LEU A 284 5.95 -15.08 9.55
N GLN A 285 7.25 -15.48 9.47
CA GLN A 285 8.14 -15.49 10.63
C GLN A 285 8.36 -14.09 11.18
N GLN A 286 8.64 -13.12 10.31
CA GLN A 286 8.84 -11.73 10.70
C GLN A 286 7.57 -11.16 11.35
N HIS A 287 6.42 -11.42 10.73
CA HIS A 287 5.13 -10.90 11.16
C HIS A 287 4.78 -11.38 12.57
N GLY A 288 4.79 -12.69 12.79
CA GLY A 288 4.45 -13.25 14.09
C GLY A 288 5.52 -13.05 15.16
N ALA A 289 6.81 -13.04 14.80
CA ALA A 289 7.87 -12.73 15.78
C ALA A 289 7.76 -11.28 16.28
N ASN A 290 7.48 -10.32 15.39
CA ASN A 290 7.21 -8.93 15.77
C ASN A 290 5.94 -8.84 16.64
N ALA A 291 4.84 -9.49 16.24
CA ALA A 291 3.59 -9.50 17.00
C ALA A 291 3.79 -10.06 18.43
N LEU A 292 4.43 -11.22 18.59
CA LEU A 292 4.71 -11.82 19.89
C LEU A 292 5.58 -10.92 20.77
N ALA A 293 6.67 -10.36 20.21
CA ALA A 293 7.58 -9.51 20.95
C ALA A 293 6.90 -8.20 21.41
N LEU A 294 6.10 -7.60 20.54
CA LEU A 294 5.34 -6.39 20.88
C LEU A 294 4.23 -6.67 21.88
N THR A 295 3.54 -7.81 21.77
CA THR A 295 2.54 -8.23 22.75
C THR A 295 3.14 -8.37 24.15
N ARG A 296 4.34 -8.95 24.25
CA ARG A 296 5.09 -9.04 25.52
C ARG A 296 5.52 -7.67 26.03
N ALA A 297 6.02 -6.81 25.13
CA ALA A 297 6.47 -5.46 25.49
C ALA A 297 5.32 -4.60 26.03
N PHE A 298 4.21 -4.50 25.29
CA PHE A 298 3.02 -3.78 25.74
C PHE A 298 2.32 -4.52 26.91
N GLY A 299 2.43 -5.82 26.97
CA GLY A 299 1.95 -6.62 28.08
C GLY A 299 2.63 -6.36 29.41
N SER A 300 3.79 -5.71 29.42
CA SER A 300 4.61 -5.45 30.61
C SER A 300 4.73 -3.98 31.02
N VAL A 301 4.09 -3.05 30.29
CA VAL A 301 4.14 -1.60 30.58
C VAL A 301 2.78 -1.05 30.95
N ASP A 302 2.75 0.13 31.61
CA ASP A 302 1.50 0.86 31.88
C ASP A 302 0.91 1.38 30.54
N LEU A 303 -0.30 0.92 30.21
CA LEU A 303 -0.95 1.27 28.93
C LEU A 303 -1.73 2.60 28.98
N ARG A 304 -1.99 3.18 30.15
CA ARG A 304 -2.81 4.40 30.32
C ARG A 304 -2.25 5.66 29.67
N HIS A 305 -0.97 5.67 29.30
CA HIS A 305 -0.26 6.85 28.81
C HIS A 305 0.41 6.69 27.44
N GLN A 306 -0.01 5.70 26.63
CA GLN A 306 0.65 5.42 25.35
C GLN A 306 0.46 6.53 24.30
N THR A 307 -0.54 7.40 24.46
CA THR A 307 -0.81 8.55 23.59
C THR A 307 -0.50 9.91 24.21
N ALA A 308 0.19 9.94 25.35
CA ALA A 308 0.47 11.19 26.08
C ALA A 308 1.59 12.04 25.44
N SER A 309 2.46 11.45 24.61
CA SER A 309 3.55 12.13 23.90
C SER A 309 3.18 12.37 22.43
N GLY A 310 3.75 13.42 21.80
CA GLY A 310 3.50 13.72 20.39
C GLY A 310 3.97 12.64 19.40
N ASP A 311 3.97 12.94 18.13
CA ASP A 311 4.44 12.03 17.08
C ASP A 311 5.97 12.06 16.95
N ASP A 312 6.58 10.89 16.71
CA ASP A 312 7.98 10.75 16.31
C ASP A 312 8.11 10.65 14.78
N THR A 313 9.23 11.12 14.27
CA THR A 313 9.72 10.79 12.93
C THR A 313 10.67 9.61 13.03
N TYR A 314 10.51 8.60 12.16
CA TYR A 314 11.29 7.37 12.23
C TYR A 314 11.47 6.70 10.87
N PHE A 315 12.55 5.93 10.76
CA PHE A 315 12.91 5.17 9.55
C PHE A 315 13.90 4.05 9.88
N PRO A 316 13.96 2.95 9.08
CA PRO A 316 14.86 1.84 9.34
C PRO A 316 16.28 2.14 8.84
N VAL A 317 17.30 1.77 9.61
CA VAL A 317 18.72 1.87 9.25
C VAL A 317 19.46 0.64 9.75
N LEU A 318 19.89 -0.23 8.85
CA LEU A 318 20.73 -1.42 9.14
C LEU A 318 20.20 -2.30 10.28
N GLY A 319 18.89 -2.57 10.26
CA GLY A 319 18.22 -3.42 11.27
C GLY A 319 17.77 -2.68 12.54
N LEU A 320 18.05 -1.38 12.64
CA LEU A 320 17.59 -0.54 13.73
C LEU A 320 16.50 0.42 13.27
N LEU A 321 15.62 0.83 14.17
CA LEU A 321 14.67 1.92 13.92
C LEU A 321 15.25 3.23 14.51
N VAL A 322 15.73 4.11 13.64
CA VAL A 322 16.11 5.47 14.03
C VAL A 322 14.85 6.29 14.22
N ARG A 323 14.74 7.00 15.33
CA ARG A 323 13.62 7.89 15.65
C ARG A 323 14.05 9.18 16.32
N TYR A 324 13.28 10.23 16.13
CA TYR A 324 13.43 11.50 16.82
C TYR A 324 12.08 12.22 16.97
N PRO A 325 11.92 13.10 17.99
CA PRO A 325 10.69 13.84 18.19
C PRO A 325 10.29 14.67 16.96
N GLY A 326 9.02 14.65 16.59
CA GLY A 326 8.49 15.44 15.47
C GLY A 326 8.76 16.94 15.57
N ALA A 327 8.93 17.46 16.78
CA ALA A 327 9.34 18.85 17.03
C ALA A 327 10.69 19.22 16.37
N LEU A 328 11.57 18.24 16.10
CA LEU A 328 12.86 18.45 15.44
C LEU A 328 12.76 18.53 13.90
N VAL A 329 11.61 18.25 13.31
CA VAL A 329 11.44 18.26 11.84
C VAL A 329 11.82 19.62 11.25
N TRP A 330 11.25 20.72 11.77
CA TRP A 330 11.56 22.07 11.30
C TRP A 330 12.99 22.52 11.61
N PRO A 331 13.53 22.34 12.83
CA PRO A 331 14.93 22.64 13.13
C PRO A 331 15.91 21.92 12.19
N LEU A 332 15.70 20.64 11.91
CA LEU A 332 16.58 19.86 11.01
C LEU A 332 16.46 20.32 9.56
N ALA A 333 15.27 20.61 9.06
CA ALA A 333 15.06 21.13 7.70
C ALA A 333 15.69 22.53 7.54
N ALA A 334 15.55 23.40 8.55
CA ALA A 334 16.18 24.71 8.55
C ALA A 334 17.72 24.62 8.61
N LEU A 335 18.25 23.72 9.46
CA LEU A 335 19.69 23.47 9.55
C LEU A 335 20.26 22.95 8.23
N ALA A 336 19.54 22.07 7.53
CA ALA A 336 19.92 21.60 6.21
C ALA A 336 20.01 22.75 5.19
N ALA A 337 19.00 23.62 5.17
CA ALA A 337 19.00 24.79 4.30
C ALA A 337 20.16 25.76 4.62
N LEU A 338 20.43 26.01 5.90
CA LEU A 338 21.56 26.83 6.35
C LEU A 338 22.91 26.20 5.98
N ALA A 339 23.07 24.90 6.13
CA ALA A 339 24.28 24.19 5.75
C ALA A 339 24.54 24.28 4.25
N VAL A 340 23.51 24.15 3.40
CA VAL A 340 23.62 24.34 1.94
C VAL A 340 23.95 25.79 1.62
N ALA A 341 23.31 26.77 2.25
CA ALA A 341 23.60 28.20 2.05
C ALA A 341 25.05 28.53 2.45
N ALA A 342 25.54 27.99 3.58
CA ALA A 342 26.93 28.11 4.01
C ALA A 342 27.91 27.48 2.99
N ALA A 343 27.59 26.32 2.43
CA ALA A 343 28.39 25.66 1.40
C ALA A 343 28.46 26.52 0.11
N VAL A 344 27.35 27.12 -0.32
CA VAL A 344 27.30 28.07 -1.44
C VAL A 344 28.17 29.29 -1.12
N ALA A 345 28.03 29.89 0.05
CA ALA A 345 28.79 31.07 0.47
C ALA A 345 30.31 30.79 0.52
N LEU A 346 30.71 29.64 1.10
CA LEU A 346 32.13 29.25 1.17
C LEU A 346 32.70 28.94 -0.22
N ALA A 347 31.96 28.22 -1.10
CA ALA A 347 32.38 27.97 -2.47
C ALA A 347 32.56 29.27 -3.28
N ARG A 348 31.68 30.27 -3.07
CA ARG A 348 31.83 31.63 -3.65
C ARG A 348 33.07 32.36 -3.14
N ARG A 349 33.25 32.39 -1.80
CA ARG A 349 34.44 33.05 -1.21
C ARG A 349 35.73 32.44 -1.75
N ARG A 350 35.72 31.13 -2.02
CA ARG A 350 36.86 30.42 -2.65
C ARG A 350 36.92 30.54 -4.17
N ARG A 351 36.02 31.33 -4.77
CA ARG A 351 35.93 31.56 -6.24
C ARG A 351 35.73 30.29 -7.07
N LEU A 352 35.18 29.24 -6.47
CA LEU A 352 34.91 27.98 -7.17
C LEU A 352 33.61 28.04 -7.98
N VAL A 353 32.65 28.88 -7.59
CA VAL A 353 31.34 29.04 -8.23
C VAL A 353 30.92 30.50 -8.28
N THR A 354 30.05 30.83 -9.26
CA THR A 354 29.29 32.08 -9.29
C THR A 354 27.82 31.81 -9.03
N LEU A 355 27.08 32.78 -8.49
CA LEU A 355 25.64 32.60 -8.21
C LEU A 355 24.82 32.23 -9.48
N PRO A 356 25.08 32.92 -10.65
CA PRO A 356 24.36 32.53 -11.88
C PRO A 356 24.59 31.08 -12.29
N ARG A 357 25.79 30.51 -12.05
CA ARG A 357 26.05 29.10 -12.36
C ARG A 357 25.31 28.15 -11.39
N VAL A 358 25.23 28.49 -10.09
CA VAL A 358 24.47 27.71 -9.12
C VAL A 358 22.99 27.81 -9.44
N ALA A 359 22.45 28.98 -9.71
CA ALA A 359 21.06 29.20 -10.11
C ALA A 359 20.70 28.48 -11.40
N GLY A 360 21.56 28.59 -12.43
CA GLY A 360 21.39 27.86 -13.69
C GLY A 360 21.43 26.34 -13.48
N GLY A 361 22.34 25.85 -12.64
CA GLY A 361 22.39 24.44 -12.22
C GLY A 361 21.13 24.00 -11.49
N PHE A 362 20.59 24.83 -10.59
CA PHE A 362 19.35 24.60 -9.85
C PHE A 362 18.15 24.47 -10.81
N GLY A 363 17.99 25.41 -11.75
CA GLY A 363 16.94 25.33 -12.78
C GLY A 363 17.08 24.07 -13.66
N LEU A 364 18.31 23.73 -14.07
CA LEU A 364 18.57 22.57 -14.93
C LEU A 364 18.49 21.23 -14.15
N ALA A 365 18.50 21.22 -12.83
CA ALA A 365 18.30 20.01 -12.02
C ALA A 365 16.85 19.50 -12.07
N VAL A 366 15.89 20.29 -12.56
CA VAL A 366 14.53 19.80 -12.89
C VAL A 366 14.59 18.74 -13.99
N LEU A 367 15.56 18.81 -14.90
CA LEU A 367 15.64 17.88 -16.04
C LEU A 367 15.79 16.41 -15.60
N PRO A 368 16.79 16.01 -14.78
CA PRO A 368 16.88 14.61 -14.36
C PRO A 368 15.66 14.15 -13.55
N ILE A 369 15.01 15.04 -12.79
CA ILE A 369 13.78 14.75 -12.06
C ILE A 369 12.65 14.42 -13.05
N ALA A 370 12.34 15.35 -13.95
CA ALA A 370 11.23 15.23 -14.90
C ALA A 370 11.46 14.10 -15.92
N VAL A 371 12.67 14.05 -16.51
CA VAL A 371 13.00 13.04 -17.54
C VAL A 371 12.98 11.63 -16.97
N SER A 372 13.51 11.40 -15.74
CA SER A 372 13.47 10.08 -15.14
C SER A 372 12.04 9.63 -14.86
N ALA A 373 11.20 10.53 -14.35
CA ALA A 373 9.79 10.24 -14.07
C ALA A 373 9.02 9.93 -15.37
N VAL A 374 9.18 10.74 -16.41
CA VAL A 374 8.52 10.54 -17.71
C VAL A 374 8.98 9.23 -18.36
N LEU A 375 10.28 8.96 -18.37
CA LEU A 375 10.80 7.73 -18.98
C LEU A 375 10.38 6.47 -18.20
N ALA A 376 10.30 6.52 -16.87
CA ALA A 376 9.76 5.43 -16.07
C ALA A 376 8.29 5.15 -16.42
N GLN A 377 7.48 6.21 -16.57
CA GLN A 377 6.08 6.09 -16.94
C GLN A 377 5.89 5.59 -18.38
N LEU A 378 6.74 6.04 -19.30
CA LEU A 378 6.76 5.52 -20.68
C LEU A 378 7.19 4.04 -20.72
N GLY A 379 8.11 3.62 -19.82
CA GLY A 379 8.48 2.21 -19.67
C GLY A 379 7.30 1.35 -19.24
N TRP A 380 6.51 1.81 -18.27
CA TRP A 380 5.26 1.16 -17.87
C TRP A 380 4.24 1.10 -19.00
N ALA A 381 4.03 2.22 -19.71
CA ALA A 381 3.13 2.27 -20.85
C ALA A 381 3.56 1.31 -21.97
N LEU A 382 4.87 1.19 -22.22
CA LEU A 382 5.43 0.23 -23.17
C LEU A 382 5.19 -1.21 -22.72
N LEU A 383 5.37 -1.53 -21.42
CA LEU A 383 5.06 -2.85 -20.88
C LEU A 383 3.56 -3.18 -21.08
N GLY A 384 2.66 -2.25 -20.75
CA GLY A 384 1.23 -2.38 -20.95
C GLY A 384 0.86 -2.55 -22.45
N TRP A 385 1.58 -1.88 -23.36
CA TRP A 385 1.40 -2.08 -24.78
C TRP A 385 1.85 -3.48 -25.26
N ILE A 386 2.96 -4.01 -24.71
CA ILE A 386 3.45 -5.37 -25.02
C ILE A 386 2.60 -6.43 -24.34
N ARG A 387 2.14 -6.18 -23.11
CA ARG A 387 1.40 -7.09 -22.23
C ARG A 387 0.13 -6.40 -21.68
N PRO A 388 -0.93 -6.27 -22.46
CA PRO A 388 -2.15 -5.54 -22.08
C PRO A 388 -2.80 -6.02 -20.78
N GLY A 389 -2.65 -7.30 -20.42
CA GLY A 389 -3.19 -7.88 -19.20
C GLY A 389 -2.74 -7.18 -17.91
N TYR A 390 -1.59 -6.49 -17.93
CA TYR A 390 -1.14 -5.71 -16.76
C TYR A 390 -2.02 -4.49 -16.45
N ALA A 391 -2.83 -4.02 -17.38
CA ALA A 391 -3.83 -2.98 -17.10
C ALA A 391 -4.96 -3.48 -16.17
N GLY A 392 -5.16 -4.80 -16.07
CA GLY A 392 -6.13 -5.43 -15.17
C GLY A 392 -5.57 -5.81 -13.80
N MET A 393 -4.26 -5.65 -13.55
CA MET A 393 -3.66 -5.96 -12.26
C MET A 393 -4.00 -4.89 -11.22
N LEU A 394 -4.55 -5.27 -10.08
CA LEU A 394 -5.01 -4.37 -9.02
C LEU A 394 -3.88 -3.46 -8.50
N THR A 395 -2.73 -4.04 -8.23
CA THR A 395 -1.58 -3.33 -7.63
C THR A 395 -0.70 -2.62 -8.64
N GLY A 396 -0.90 -2.84 -9.94
CA GLY A 396 -0.04 -2.32 -10.99
C GLY A 396 1.38 -2.88 -10.97
N ASP A 397 1.54 -4.09 -10.46
CA ASP A 397 2.84 -4.78 -10.38
C ASP A 397 2.79 -6.10 -11.16
N PRO A 398 3.82 -6.43 -11.96
CA PRO A 398 3.93 -7.73 -12.61
C PRO A 398 4.20 -8.86 -11.60
N TYR A 399 3.93 -10.12 -11.99
CA TYR A 399 4.29 -11.30 -11.20
C TYR A 399 5.80 -11.41 -10.92
N HIS A 400 6.65 -10.89 -11.80
CA HIS A 400 8.11 -10.90 -11.64
C HIS A 400 8.69 -9.48 -11.81
N PRO A 401 8.47 -8.57 -10.86
CA PRO A 401 8.79 -7.15 -11.03
C PRO A 401 10.28 -6.81 -10.88
N GLY A 402 11.10 -7.69 -10.30
CA GLY A 402 12.46 -7.38 -9.86
C GLY A 402 13.37 -6.77 -10.92
N LEU A 403 13.44 -7.36 -12.11
CA LEU A 403 14.24 -6.83 -13.22
C LEU A 403 13.70 -5.52 -13.78
N LEU A 404 12.40 -5.35 -13.81
CA LEU A 404 11.77 -4.11 -14.27
C LEU A 404 11.97 -2.98 -13.24
N ARG A 405 11.86 -3.25 -11.94
CA ARG A 405 12.20 -2.31 -10.86
C ARG A 405 13.68 -1.89 -10.95
N LEU A 406 14.58 -2.85 -11.17
CA LEU A 406 16.01 -2.58 -11.41
C LEU A 406 16.21 -1.69 -12.65
N ALA A 407 15.51 -1.96 -13.75
CA ALA A 407 15.58 -1.14 -14.95
C ALA A 407 15.19 0.33 -14.69
N VAL A 408 14.16 0.60 -13.89
CA VAL A 408 13.75 1.96 -13.47
C VAL A 408 14.85 2.64 -12.65
N VAL A 409 15.46 1.93 -11.70
CA VAL A 409 16.58 2.45 -10.88
C VAL A 409 17.79 2.81 -11.75
N LEU A 410 18.19 1.89 -12.64
CA LEU A 410 19.31 2.11 -13.57
C LEU A 410 19.04 3.24 -14.56
N LEU A 411 17.80 3.34 -15.04
CA LEU A 411 17.36 4.43 -15.92
C LEU A 411 17.51 5.80 -15.25
N ALA A 412 17.02 5.94 -14.03
CA ALA A 412 17.13 7.18 -13.27
C ALA A 412 18.60 7.56 -12.99
N ALA A 413 19.42 6.56 -12.62
CA ALA A 413 20.87 6.74 -12.46
C ALA A 413 21.56 7.14 -13.78
N CYS A 414 21.16 6.54 -14.91
CA CYS A 414 21.65 6.88 -16.25
C CYS A 414 21.32 8.34 -16.61
N VAL A 415 20.07 8.76 -16.43
CA VAL A 415 19.61 10.14 -16.71
C VAL A 415 20.38 11.15 -15.87
N LEU A 416 20.57 10.87 -14.58
CA LEU A 416 21.36 11.73 -13.69
C LEU A 416 22.84 11.80 -14.11
N ALA A 417 23.45 10.66 -14.43
CA ALA A 417 24.83 10.59 -14.89
C ALA A 417 25.02 11.37 -16.22
N LEU A 418 24.06 11.21 -17.14
CA LEU A 418 24.06 11.94 -18.42
C LEU A 418 23.92 13.45 -18.19
N TRP A 419 22.96 13.88 -17.37
CA TRP A 419 22.78 15.29 -16.97
C TRP A 419 24.08 15.88 -16.41
N TYR A 420 24.72 15.17 -15.49
CA TYR A 420 25.99 15.61 -14.92
C TYR A 420 27.10 15.69 -15.97
N VAL A 421 27.28 14.68 -16.83
CA VAL A 421 28.32 14.65 -17.85
C VAL A 421 28.15 15.79 -18.88
N LEU A 422 26.92 16.06 -19.31
CA LEU A 422 26.61 17.10 -20.27
C LEU A 422 26.84 18.52 -19.72
N LEU A 423 26.46 18.76 -18.46
CA LEU A 423 26.45 20.10 -17.90
C LEU A 423 27.73 20.48 -17.13
N ARG A 424 28.51 19.51 -16.64
CA ARG A 424 29.69 19.78 -15.81
C ARG A 424 30.74 20.69 -16.45
N ARG A 425 30.86 20.74 -17.79
CA ARG A 425 31.81 21.61 -18.50
C ARG A 425 31.30 23.04 -18.60
N ARG A 426 29.99 23.27 -18.67
CA ARG A 426 29.38 24.60 -18.82
C ARG A 426 29.06 25.25 -17.47
N ILE A 427 28.48 24.44 -16.55
CA ILE A 427 28.02 24.91 -15.25
C ILE A 427 29.09 24.73 -14.16
N GLY A 428 29.91 23.69 -14.26
CA GLY A 428 30.90 23.28 -13.26
C GLY A 428 30.37 22.22 -12.29
N GLY A 429 31.21 21.23 -11.96
CA GLY A 429 30.78 20.10 -11.09
C GLY A 429 30.37 20.54 -9.69
N VAL A 430 31.08 21.50 -9.08
CA VAL A 430 30.75 22.07 -7.76
C VAL A 430 29.41 22.81 -7.78
N ALA A 431 29.12 23.55 -8.85
CA ALA A 431 27.86 24.29 -8.99
C ALA A 431 26.69 23.32 -9.15
N LEU A 432 26.85 22.22 -9.90
CA LEU A 432 25.84 21.15 -10.04
C LEU A 432 25.61 20.42 -8.72
N ALA A 433 26.68 20.14 -7.95
CA ALA A 433 26.56 19.55 -6.62
C ALA A 433 25.75 20.45 -5.67
N LEU A 434 26.08 21.74 -5.59
CA LEU A 434 25.34 22.71 -4.80
C LEU A 434 23.89 22.86 -5.26
N ALA A 435 23.63 22.82 -6.57
CA ALA A 435 22.29 22.85 -7.13
C ALA A 435 21.43 21.65 -6.68
N GLY A 436 21.98 20.44 -6.76
CA GLY A 436 21.29 19.24 -6.26
C GLY A 436 21.03 19.28 -4.77
N LEU A 437 22.01 19.72 -3.96
CA LEU A 437 21.81 19.88 -2.52
C LEU A 437 20.77 20.97 -2.19
N SER A 438 20.70 22.05 -3.00
CA SER A 438 19.65 23.08 -2.85
C SER A 438 18.26 22.51 -3.11
N TRP A 439 18.10 21.60 -4.08
CA TRP A 439 16.84 20.88 -4.30
C TRP A 439 16.46 19.99 -3.11
N LEU A 440 17.41 19.24 -2.54
CA LEU A 440 17.16 18.43 -1.35
C LEU A 440 16.75 19.31 -0.16
N ALA A 441 17.46 20.44 0.09
CA ALA A 441 17.12 21.35 1.17
C ALA A 441 15.73 21.98 0.99
N LEU A 442 15.41 22.44 -0.23
CA LEU A 442 14.09 22.97 -0.55
C LEU A 442 13.00 21.92 -0.34
N LEU A 443 13.21 20.71 -0.84
CA LEU A 443 12.24 19.61 -0.65
C LEU A 443 12.10 19.24 0.83
N GLY A 444 13.18 19.26 1.62
CA GLY A 444 13.14 19.05 3.07
C GLY A 444 12.24 20.04 3.77
N LEU A 445 12.31 21.35 3.40
CA LEU A 445 11.42 22.39 3.92
C LEU A 445 9.96 22.22 3.47
N VAL A 446 9.76 21.90 2.19
CA VAL A 446 8.40 21.64 1.63
C VAL A 446 7.76 20.45 2.32
N LEU A 447 8.49 19.36 2.50
CA LEU A 447 7.99 18.18 3.20
C LEU A 447 7.74 18.47 4.69
N ALA A 448 8.58 19.28 5.36
CA ALA A 448 8.34 19.71 6.74
C ALA A 448 7.00 20.44 6.88
N ALA A 449 6.58 21.19 5.85
CA ALA A 449 5.30 21.90 5.85
C ALA A 449 4.09 21.01 5.48
N LEU A 450 4.24 20.12 4.49
CA LEU A 450 3.12 19.37 3.89
C LEU A 450 3.02 17.93 4.40
N VAL A 451 4.16 17.30 4.69
CA VAL A 451 4.31 15.87 5.05
C VAL A 451 5.41 15.76 6.11
N PRO A 452 5.19 16.27 7.34
CA PRO A 452 6.25 16.38 8.36
C PRO A 452 7.01 15.07 8.59
N GLY A 453 6.30 13.94 8.68
CA GLY A 453 6.89 12.61 8.82
C GLY A 453 7.76 12.15 7.66
N GLY A 454 7.76 12.86 6.51
CA GLY A 454 8.59 12.57 5.33
C GLY A 454 9.77 13.53 5.14
N SER A 455 9.89 14.61 5.92
CA SER A 455 10.92 15.64 5.74
C SER A 455 12.35 15.08 5.78
N TYR A 456 12.59 14.05 6.59
CA TYR A 456 13.89 13.38 6.75
C TYR A 456 14.43 12.81 5.43
N LEU A 457 13.58 12.43 4.49
CA LEU A 457 13.96 11.88 3.17
C LEU A 457 14.84 12.85 2.37
N ALA A 458 14.70 14.14 2.60
CA ALA A 458 15.45 15.17 1.89
C ALA A 458 16.31 16.03 2.82
N ALA A 459 15.79 16.38 4.01
CA ALA A 459 16.51 17.26 4.95
C ALA A 459 17.81 16.62 5.48
N LEU A 460 17.77 15.36 5.93
CA LEU A 460 18.97 14.68 6.43
C LEU A 460 20.00 14.42 5.32
N PRO A 461 19.67 13.89 4.14
CA PRO A 461 20.57 13.83 3.00
C PRO A 461 21.20 15.18 2.65
N ALA A 462 20.42 16.26 2.62
CA ALA A 462 20.93 17.60 2.34
C ALA A 462 21.93 18.08 3.41
N LEU A 463 21.57 17.92 4.69
CA LEU A 463 22.38 18.35 5.83
C LEU A 463 23.75 17.68 5.83
N PHE A 464 23.77 16.36 5.75
CA PHE A 464 25.02 15.61 5.83
C PHE A 464 25.88 15.75 4.58
N ALA A 465 25.27 15.75 3.38
CA ALA A 465 26.02 15.97 2.14
C ALA A 465 26.59 17.40 2.03
N ALA A 466 25.83 18.41 2.50
CA ALA A 466 26.36 19.79 2.62
C ALA A 466 27.48 19.89 3.67
N GLY A 467 27.33 19.19 4.81
CA GLY A 467 28.38 19.08 5.83
C GLY A 467 29.66 18.47 5.28
N GLY A 468 29.57 17.33 4.57
CA GLY A 468 30.70 16.72 3.88
C GLY A 468 31.38 17.67 2.86
N LEU A 469 30.58 18.41 2.12
CA LEU A 469 31.08 19.42 1.16
C LEU A 469 31.77 20.59 1.90
N LEU A 470 31.21 21.08 3.00
CA LEU A 470 31.82 22.14 3.84
C LEU A 470 33.17 21.70 4.39
N VAL A 471 33.26 20.49 4.93
CA VAL A 471 34.53 19.90 5.42
C VAL A 471 35.54 19.79 4.30
N ALA A 472 35.16 19.27 3.14
CA ALA A 472 36.06 19.15 1.98
C ALA A 472 36.48 20.52 1.42
N LEU A 473 35.60 21.52 1.44
CA LEU A 473 35.94 22.88 1.06
C LEU A 473 36.90 23.52 2.07
N ARG A 474 36.78 23.26 3.37
CA ARG A 474 37.65 23.82 4.40
C ARG A 474 38.98 23.09 4.49
N TRP A 475 38.97 21.77 4.35
CA TRP A 475 40.12 20.87 4.43
C TRP A 475 40.14 19.91 3.22
N PRO A 476 40.75 20.26 2.10
CA PRO A 476 40.71 19.47 0.85
C PRO A 476 41.25 18.04 1.00
N VAL A 477 42.19 17.84 1.91
CA VAL A 477 42.76 16.51 2.21
C VAL A 477 41.73 15.54 2.78
N ALA A 478 40.71 16.03 3.46
CA ALA A 478 39.62 15.24 4.05
C ALA A 478 38.56 14.81 3.00
N ALA A 479 38.56 15.37 1.78
CA ALA A 479 37.54 15.11 0.77
C ALA A 479 37.27 13.60 0.47
N PRO A 480 38.29 12.68 0.42
CA PRO A 480 38.07 11.27 0.19
C PRO A 480 37.23 10.57 1.26
N VAL A 481 37.19 11.11 2.47
CA VAL A 481 36.40 10.59 3.60
C VAL A 481 35.11 11.42 3.78
N ALA A 482 35.22 12.75 3.67
CA ALA A 482 34.10 13.66 3.93
C ALA A 482 32.93 13.47 2.93
N PHE A 483 33.20 13.18 1.66
CA PHE A 483 32.13 13.00 0.68
C PHE A 483 31.39 11.65 0.83
N PRO A 484 32.04 10.50 0.98
CA PRO A 484 31.33 9.26 1.28
C PRO A 484 30.53 9.31 2.57
N LEU A 485 31.11 9.87 3.66
CA LEU A 485 30.40 10.03 4.93
C LEU A 485 29.21 11.01 4.82
N GLY A 486 29.37 12.10 4.06
CA GLY A 486 28.28 13.04 3.80
C GLY A 486 27.15 12.44 2.95
N ALA A 487 27.47 11.53 2.03
CA ALA A 487 26.51 10.87 1.15
C ALA A 487 25.84 9.65 1.81
N ALA A 488 26.47 9.04 2.82
CA ALA A 488 25.98 7.82 3.48
C ALA A 488 24.53 7.93 3.97
N PRO A 489 24.09 9.02 4.66
CA PRO A 489 22.70 9.15 5.10
C PRO A 489 21.69 9.14 3.94
N ALA A 490 22.03 9.68 2.77
CA ALA A 490 21.16 9.62 1.61
C ALA A 490 20.92 8.17 1.15
N VAL A 491 21.95 7.35 1.15
CA VAL A 491 21.87 5.93 0.79
C VAL A 491 21.13 5.13 1.86
N LEU A 492 21.48 5.34 3.14
CA LEU A 492 20.87 4.63 4.28
C LEU A 492 19.37 4.88 4.38
N ILE A 493 18.91 6.07 3.99
CA ILE A 493 17.50 6.48 4.05
C ILE A 493 16.77 6.15 2.74
N LEU A 494 17.33 6.57 1.60
CA LEU A 494 16.60 6.54 0.34
C LEU A 494 16.65 5.17 -0.36
N ALA A 495 17.71 4.37 -0.21
CA ALA A 495 17.75 3.06 -0.85
C ALA A 495 16.70 2.08 -0.32
N PRO A 496 16.50 1.90 1.00
CA PRO A 496 15.40 1.08 1.51
C PRO A 496 14.03 1.70 1.20
N THR A 497 13.92 3.04 1.19
CA THR A 497 12.66 3.71 0.81
C THR A 497 12.30 3.42 -0.65
N VAL A 498 13.27 3.46 -1.59
CA VAL A 498 13.05 3.08 -2.99
C VAL A 498 12.63 1.62 -3.11
N ALA A 499 13.30 0.71 -2.37
CA ALA A 499 12.98 -0.71 -2.40
C ALA A 499 11.56 -1.01 -1.88
N LEU A 500 11.12 -0.32 -0.83
CA LEU A 500 9.76 -0.47 -0.26
C LEU A 500 8.68 0.25 -1.08
N LEU A 501 9.04 1.31 -1.81
CA LEU A 501 8.07 2.11 -2.54
C LEU A 501 7.49 1.36 -3.75
N PHE A 502 8.30 0.55 -4.43
CA PHE A 502 7.85 -0.25 -5.56
C PHE A 502 6.73 -1.24 -5.18
N PRO A 503 6.89 -2.11 -4.18
CA PRO A 503 5.79 -2.98 -3.77
C PRO A 503 4.60 -2.23 -3.17
N ALA A 504 4.83 -1.09 -2.50
CA ALA A 504 3.77 -0.31 -1.89
C ALA A 504 2.84 0.36 -2.92
N LEU A 505 3.40 0.87 -4.02
CA LEU A 505 2.67 1.66 -5.02
C LEU A 505 2.54 0.98 -6.38
N GLY A 506 3.22 -0.15 -6.58
CA GLY A 506 3.31 -0.85 -7.85
C GLY A 506 4.25 -0.17 -8.89
N LEU A 507 4.69 -0.95 -9.86
CA LEU A 507 5.54 -0.47 -10.95
C LEU A 507 4.79 0.52 -11.87
N ALA A 508 3.46 0.49 -11.89
CA ALA A 508 2.63 1.47 -12.57
C ALA A 508 2.91 2.92 -12.13
N THR A 509 3.37 3.11 -10.90
CA THR A 509 3.81 4.40 -10.35
C THR A 509 5.34 4.50 -10.23
N GLY A 510 6.09 3.79 -11.05
CA GLY A 510 7.56 3.73 -11.04
C GLY A 510 8.26 5.08 -11.13
N ALA A 511 7.55 6.12 -11.59
CA ALA A 511 8.01 7.51 -11.57
C ALA A 511 8.40 7.99 -10.16
N ALA A 512 7.69 7.57 -9.11
CA ALA A 512 8.00 7.93 -7.72
C ALA A 512 9.33 7.31 -7.26
N GLY A 513 9.58 6.04 -7.61
CA GLY A 513 10.87 5.38 -7.36
C GLY A 513 12.02 6.07 -8.10
N ALA A 514 11.83 6.39 -9.39
CA ALA A 514 12.82 7.10 -10.19
C ALA A 514 13.17 8.48 -9.60
N LEU A 515 12.17 9.22 -9.09
CA LEU A 515 12.38 10.50 -8.39
C LEU A 515 13.29 10.33 -7.17
N LEU A 516 13.03 9.36 -6.31
CA LEU A 516 13.86 9.12 -5.11
C LEU A 516 15.28 8.72 -5.46
N VAL A 517 15.49 7.94 -6.54
CA VAL A 517 16.83 7.61 -7.05
C VAL A 517 17.59 8.88 -7.48
N VAL A 518 16.93 9.81 -8.19
CA VAL A 518 17.55 11.11 -8.57
C VAL A 518 17.89 11.94 -7.34
N LEU A 519 17.01 11.98 -6.33
CA LEU A 519 17.26 12.69 -5.07
C LEU A 519 18.46 12.11 -4.31
N ALA A 520 18.56 10.77 -4.20
CA ALA A 520 19.73 10.10 -3.65
C ALA A 520 21.00 10.47 -4.44
N GLY A 521 20.87 10.48 -5.76
CA GLY A 521 21.95 10.85 -6.66
C GLY A 521 22.42 12.29 -6.47
N PHE A 522 21.57 13.26 -6.15
CA PHE A 522 21.99 14.64 -5.88
C PHE A 522 22.95 14.72 -4.69
N ALA A 523 22.77 13.90 -3.66
CA ALA A 523 23.70 13.79 -2.54
C ALA A 523 25.04 13.14 -2.94
N LEU A 524 25.06 12.33 -4.02
CA LEU A 524 26.26 11.66 -4.56
C LEU A 524 27.03 12.52 -5.58
N VAL A 525 26.44 13.60 -6.13
CA VAL A 525 27.11 14.47 -7.13
C VAL A 525 28.46 15.03 -6.64
N PRO A 526 28.65 15.44 -5.35
CA PRO A 526 29.97 15.83 -4.87
C PRO A 526 31.04 14.76 -5.09
N LEU A 527 30.75 13.50 -4.82
CA LEU A 527 31.64 12.35 -5.03
C LEU A 527 31.91 12.12 -6.54
N LEU A 528 30.87 12.18 -7.39
CA LEU A 528 31.00 12.12 -8.85
C LEU A 528 31.91 13.22 -9.40
N THR A 529 31.85 14.42 -8.84
CA THR A 529 32.66 15.56 -9.28
C THR A 529 34.15 15.28 -9.15
N LEU A 530 34.56 14.51 -8.16
CA LEU A 530 35.96 14.16 -7.93
C LEU A 530 36.44 13.00 -8.80
N THR A 531 35.61 11.98 -8.98
CA THR A 531 35.98 10.78 -9.78
C THR A 531 36.11 11.09 -11.27
N LEU A 532 35.31 12.03 -11.79
CA LEU A 532 35.28 12.36 -13.22
C LEU A 532 36.15 13.58 -13.62
N ARG A 533 37.04 14.08 -12.73
CA ARG A 533 38.02 15.11 -13.08
C ARG A 533 39.03 14.60 -14.09
N GLY A 534 39.24 15.37 -15.17
CA GLY A 534 40.28 15.09 -16.18
C GLY A 534 41.69 15.44 -15.66
N ARG A 535 42.72 14.94 -16.35
CA ARG A 535 44.18 15.05 -16.03
C ARG A 535 44.77 16.47 -16.03
N THR A 536 44.02 17.50 -16.40
CA THR A 536 44.46 18.90 -16.50
C THR A 536 44.27 19.72 -15.22
N ALA A 537 43.67 19.14 -14.16
CA ALA A 537 43.59 19.79 -12.85
C ALA A 537 44.68 19.21 -11.95
N GLY A 538 45.53 20.05 -11.37
CA GLY A 538 46.54 19.70 -10.39
C GLY A 538 45.97 19.00 -9.15
N PRO A 539 46.82 18.68 -8.14
CA PRO A 539 46.37 18.03 -6.91
C PRO A 539 45.15 18.74 -6.32
N VAL A 540 44.24 18.00 -5.67
CA VAL A 540 43.01 18.58 -5.07
C VAL A 540 43.28 19.78 -4.21
N ALA A 541 44.46 19.87 -3.56
CA ALA A 541 44.95 20.99 -2.81
C ALA A 541 45.12 22.25 -3.67
N ASP A 542 45.65 22.11 -4.89
CA ASP A 542 45.94 23.23 -5.76
C ASP A 542 44.69 23.83 -6.42
N THR A 543 43.69 23.01 -6.68
CA THR A 543 42.42 23.46 -7.31
C THR A 543 41.47 24.17 -6.33
N ILE A 544 41.60 23.88 -5.05
CA ILE A 544 40.83 24.53 -3.97
C ILE A 544 41.63 25.74 -3.41
N ALA A 545 42.93 25.77 -3.57
CA ALA A 545 43.83 26.80 -3.07
C ALA A 545 44.27 27.88 -4.08
N SER A 546 44.18 27.62 -5.40
CA SER A 546 44.63 28.57 -6.43
C SER A 546 43.50 29.43 -7.00
N PRO A 547 43.69 30.76 -7.08
CA PRO A 547 42.83 31.65 -7.88
C PRO A 547 42.98 31.31 -9.37
N ALA A 548 41.95 31.63 -10.16
CA ALA A 548 41.97 31.44 -11.63
C ALA A 548 43.26 32.06 -12.22
N PRO A 549 43.95 31.36 -13.15
CA PRO A 549 45.13 31.94 -13.80
C PRO A 549 44.75 33.22 -14.52
N THR A 550 45.51 34.29 -14.24
CA THR A 550 45.47 35.51 -15.01
C THR A 550 45.83 35.20 -16.46
N ALA A 551 45.07 35.79 -17.38
CA ALA A 551 45.17 35.57 -18.84
C ALA A 551 46.44 36.23 -19.40
N ASP A 552 47.61 35.71 -19.11
CA ASP A 552 48.82 36.06 -19.85
C ASP A 552 49.78 34.86 -19.85
N ARG A 553 49.78 34.15 -20.94
CA ARG A 553 50.73 33.25 -21.58
C ARG A 553 50.01 31.98 -22.11
N ALA A 554 49.41 32.13 -23.29
CA ALA A 554 48.86 31.02 -24.04
C ALA A 554 49.97 30.34 -24.84
N GLU A 555 50.53 29.24 -24.36
CA GLU A 555 51.11 28.25 -25.26
C GLU A 555 49.98 27.37 -25.83
N PRO A 556 50.03 27.00 -27.13
CA PRO A 556 49.00 26.19 -27.73
C PRO A 556 49.11 24.72 -27.24
N VAL A 557 48.37 24.40 -26.20
CA VAL A 557 48.21 23.01 -25.75
C VAL A 557 47.30 22.31 -26.74
N THR A 558 47.88 21.40 -27.54
CA THR A 558 47.12 20.47 -28.39
C THR A 558 46.18 19.64 -27.52
N VAL A 559 44.90 19.98 -27.54
CA VAL A 559 43.84 19.30 -26.84
C VAL A 559 43.58 17.97 -27.54
N ARG A 560 44.26 16.88 -27.11
CA ARG A 560 43.87 15.53 -27.50
C ARG A 560 42.47 15.28 -26.90
N ARG A 561 41.49 15.05 -27.76
CA ARG A 561 40.10 14.72 -27.49
C ARG A 561 39.96 13.53 -26.53
N GLY A 562 39.88 13.78 -25.23
CA GLY A 562 39.57 12.75 -24.19
C GLY A 562 38.05 12.65 -23.92
N TRP A 563 37.22 12.55 -24.96
CA TRP A 563 35.76 12.44 -24.81
C TRP A 563 35.27 11.06 -24.34
N ARG A 564 36.07 10.00 -24.52
CA ARG A 564 35.61 8.61 -24.39
C ARG A 564 35.31 8.14 -22.94
N ARG A 565 35.91 8.71 -21.89
CA ARG A 565 35.84 8.19 -20.52
C ARG A 565 34.65 8.65 -19.68
N PRO A 566 34.20 9.92 -19.70
CA PRO A 566 33.07 10.37 -18.91
C PRO A 566 31.71 9.84 -19.42
N VAL A 567 31.64 9.48 -20.73
CA VAL A 567 30.43 8.90 -21.34
C VAL A 567 30.27 7.42 -21.04
N LEU A 568 31.34 6.77 -20.56
CA LEU A 568 31.28 5.32 -20.27
C LEU A 568 30.25 4.98 -19.16
N LEU A 569 30.20 5.78 -18.09
CA LEU A 569 29.26 5.53 -17.00
C LEU A 569 27.79 5.59 -17.48
N PRO A 570 27.28 6.66 -18.09
CA PRO A 570 25.91 6.66 -18.61
C PRO A 570 25.68 5.61 -19.70
N ALA A 571 26.68 5.27 -20.52
CA ALA A 571 26.56 4.20 -21.51
C ALA A 571 26.39 2.82 -20.88
N VAL A 572 27.18 2.48 -19.86
CA VAL A 572 27.05 1.21 -19.12
C VAL A 572 25.68 1.16 -18.45
N LEU A 573 25.25 2.24 -17.78
CA LEU A 573 23.94 2.29 -17.13
C LEU A 573 22.82 2.13 -18.14
N LEU A 574 22.91 2.74 -19.33
CA LEU A 574 21.91 2.59 -20.38
C LEU A 574 21.84 1.14 -20.89
N VAL A 575 22.98 0.52 -21.18
CA VAL A 575 23.02 -0.88 -21.61
C VAL A 575 22.42 -1.79 -20.52
N SER A 576 22.80 -1.58 -19.26
CA SER A 576 22.25 -2.35 -18.13
C SER A 576 20.73 -2.13 -17.98
N THR A 577 20.24 -0.91 -18.17
CA THR A 577 18.79 -0.59 -18.20
C THR A 577 18.08 -1.38 -19.29
N LEU A 578 18.62 -1.36 -20.51
CA LEU A 578 18.03 -2.08 -21.64
C LEU A 578 18.04 -3.60 -21.43
N VAL A 579 19.13 -4.15 -20.94
CA VAL A 579 19.24 -5.57 -20.62
C VAL A 579 18.24 -5.97 -19.54
N ALA A 580 18.19 -5.24 -18.42
CA ALA A 580 17.22 -5.49 -17.34
C ALA A 580 15.78 -5.34 -17.82
N GLY A 581 15.50 -4.34 -18.65
CA GLY A 581 14.17 -4.11 -19.23
C GLY A 581 13.74 -5.23 -20.17
N VAL A 582 14.60 -5.63 -21.10
CA VAL A 582 14.30 -6.73 -22.05
C VAL A 582 14.10 -8.07 -21.32
N LEU A 583 14.98 -8.40 -20.39
CA LEU A 583 14.84 -9.62 -19.58
C LEU A 583 13.60 -9.55 -18.68
N GLY A 584 13.32 -8.39 -18.08
CA GLY A 584 12.11 -8.17 -17.29
C GLY A 584 10.84 -8.38 -18.09
N VAL A 585 10.75 -7.84 -19.33
CA VAL A 585 9.59 -8.07 -20.22
C VAL A 585 9.51 -9.55 -20.64
N ALA A 586 10.65 -10.20 -20.90
CA ALA A 586 10.66 -11.61 -21.28
C ALA A 586 10.15 -12.54 -20.16
N THR A 587 10.48 -12.22 -18.89
CA THR A 587 10.03 -12.99 -17.71
C THR A 587 8.64 -12.61 -17.22
N SER A 588 8.05 -11.53 -17.70
CA SER A 588 6.73 -11.04 -17.31
C SER A 588 5.61 -11.56 -18.21
N GLY A 589 5.70 -12.81 -18.70
CA GLY A 589 4.62 -13.46 -19.47
C GLY A 589 3.49 -13.93 -18.57
N PHE A 590 2.30 -14.08 -19.14
CA PHE A 590 1.17 -14.76 -18.50
C PHE A 590 1.15 -16.24 -18.87
N ASP A 591 0.80 -17.10 -17.92
CA ASP A 591 0.64 -18.55 -18.07
C ASP A 591 -0.39 -19.07 -17.05
N ALA A 592 -0.56 -20.39 -16.95
CA ALA A 592 -1.52 -21.00 -16.03
C ALA A 592 -1.17 -20.79 -14.53
N ARG A 593 0.09 -20.46 -14.18
CA ARG A 593 0.49 -20.13 -12.81
C ARG A 593 0.40 -18.64 -12.53
N HIS A 594 0.56 -17.83 -13.56
CA HIS A 594 0.54 -16.38 -13.55
C HIS A 594 -0.52 -15.90 -14.55
N PRO A 595 -1.81 -16.15 -14.30
CA PRO A 595 -2.87 -15.91 -15.26
C PRO A 595 -3.14 -14.43 -15.47
N GLU A 596 -3.63 -14.10 -16.66
CA GLU A 596 -4.09 -12.76 -17.00
C GLU A 596 -5.44 -12.49 -16.32
N PRO A 597 -5.60 -11.40 -15.54
CA PRO A 597 -6.86 -11.13 -14.86
C PRO A 597 -7.95 -10.72 -15.85
N ALA A 598 -9.15 -11.21 -15.64
CA ALA A 598 -10.33 -10.85 -16.42
C ALA A 598 -11.58 -10.84 -15.54
N HIS A 599 -12.33 -9.75 -15.55
CA HIS A 599 -13.59 -9.61 -14.84
C HIS A 599 -14.78 -9.75 -15.79
N LEU A 600 -15.79 -10.51 -15.40
CA LEU A 600 -17.02 -10.67 -16.16
C LEU A 600 -18.24 -10.70 -15.21
N THR A 601 -19.22 -9.86 -15.47
CA THR A 601 -20.49 -9.81 -14.76
C THR A 601 -21.63 -10.21 -15.73
N TYR A 602 -22.54 -11.05 -15.26
CA TYR A 602 -23.86 -11.21 -15.85
C TYR A 602 -24.85 -10.27 -15.12
N ALA A 603 -25.60 -9.45 -15.85
CA ALA A 603 -26.55 -8.54 -15.24
C ALA A 603 -27.92 -8.64 -15.93
N LEU A 604 -28.98 -9.04 -15.18
CA LEU A 604 -30.35 -9.17 -15.60
C LEU A 604 -31.22 -8.05 -15.03
N ASP A 605 -31.84 -7.29 -15.90
CA ASP A 605 -32.90 -6.36 -15.54
C ASP A 605 -34.27 -7.06 -15.64
N ALA A 606 -34.79 -7.45 -14.48
CA ALA A 606 -36.04 -8.19 -14.39
C ALA A 606 -37.28 -7.35 -14.77
N ASP A 607 -37.19 -6.02 -14.83
CA ASP A 607 -38.30 -5.16 -15.29
C ASP A 607 -38.48 -5.26 -16.81
N THR A 608 -37.37 -5.42 -17.52
CA THR A 608 -37.38 -5.43 -19.00
C THR A 608 -37.14 -6.83 -19.60
N GLY A 609 -36.75 -7.81 -18.80
CA GLY A 609 -36.32 -9.12 -19.23
C GLY A 609 -35.02 -9.11 -20.05
N ARG A 610 -34.23 -8.04 -20.00
CA ARG A 610 -32.99 -7.91 -20.74
C ARG A 610 -31.78 -8.29 -19.87
N ALA A 611 -30.92 -9.11 -20.40
CA ALA A 611 -29.65 -9.48 -19.80
C ALA A 611 -28.47 -8.98 -20.62
N ILE A 612 -27.39 -8.64 -19.93
CA ILE A 612 -26.12 -8.24 -20.52
C ILE A 612 -24.95 -8.99 -19.84
N TRP A 613 -23.92 -9.22 -20.61
CA TRP A 613 -22.58 -9.42 -20.11
C TRP A 613 -21.92 -8.04 -19.94
N ALA A 614 -21.15 -7.84 -18.87
CA ALA A 614 -20.43 -6.59 -18.62
C ALA A 614 -19.02 -6.86 -18.10
N SER A 615 -18.07 -6.00 -18.46
CA SER A 615 -16.70 -6.04 -17.97
C SER A 615 -16.18 -4.63 -17.78
N SER A 616 -15.51 -4.38 -16.63
CA SER A 616 -14.85 -3.11 -16.32
C SER A 616 -13.50 -2.95 -17.02
N GLN A 617 -12.97 -4.04 -17.61
CA GLN A 617 -11.64 -4.00 -18.24
C GLN A 617 -11.64 -3.23 -19.55
N PRO A 618 -10.61 -2.39 -19.81
CA PRO A 618 -10.50 -1.66 -21.06
C PRO A 618 -10.41 -2.61 -22.26
N GLY A 619 -11.07 -2.25 -23.36
CA GLY A 619 -11.08 -3.01 -24.60
C GLY A 619 -10.00 -2.55 -25.55
N GLU A 620 -8.84 -3.17 -25.54
CA GLU A 620 -7.90 -3.10 -26.66
C GLU A 620 -8.04 -4.38 -27.48
N ALA A 621 -8.14 -4.22 -28.82
CA ALA A 621 -8.45 -5.33 -29.72
C ALA A 621 -7.45 -6.49 -29.56
N ASP A 622 -7.98 -7.70 -29.37
CA ASP A 622 -7.41 -9.05 -29.57
C ASP A 622 -6.00 -9.34 -29.01
N ARG A 623 -5.49 -8.53 -28.08
CA ARG A 623 -4.19 -8.77 -27.46
C ARG A 623 -4.35 -9.35 -26.06
N GLY A 624 -3.78 -10.54 -25.83
CA GLY A 624 -3.83 -11.26 -24.56
C GLY A 624 -4.96 -12.31 -24.48
N ALA A 625 -4.81 -13.26 -23.58
CA ALA A 625 -5.77 -14.35 -23.38
C ALA A 625 -7.09 -13.82 -22.81
N ALA A 626 -7.02 -12.91 -21.83
CA ALA A 626 -8.18 -12.29 -21.22
C ALA A 626 -9.06 -11.56 -22.23
N GLN A 627 -8.45 -10.76 -23.13
CA GLN A 627 -9.21 -10.02 -24.15
C GLN A 627 -9.86 -10.94 -25.18
N ARG A 628 -9.15 -12.00 -25.63
CA ARG A 628 -9.74 -13.02 -26.52
C ARG A 628 -10.92 -13.73 -25.87
N TRP A 629 -10.80 -14.06 -24.56
CA TRP A 629 -11.90 -14.68 -23.83
C TRP A 629 -13.06 -13.71 -23.64
N LEU A 630 -12.82 -12.47 -23.21
CA LEU A 630 -13.84 -11.43 -23.01
C LEU A 630 -14.57 -11.05 -24.31
N SER A 631 -13.90 -11.09 -25.47
CA SER A 631 -14.51 -10.75 -26.77
C SER A 631 -15.68 -11.66 -27.16
N HIS A 632 -15.78 -12.85 -26.53
CA HIS A 632 -16.95 -13.72 -26.70
C HIS A 632 -18.22 -13.18 -26.02
N PHE A 633 -18.06 -12.26 -25.03
CA PHE A 633 -19.15 -11.79 -24.21
C PHE A 633 -19.46 -10.31 -24.43
N VAL A 634 -18.41 -9.47 -24.55
CA VAL A 634 -18.56 -8.02 -24.58
C VAL A 634 -17.90 -7.39 -25.80
N GLY A 635 -18.50 -6.32 -26.31
CA GLY A 635 -17.92 -5.51 -27.38
C GLY A 635 -16.75 -4.63 -26.90
N THR A 636 -16.24 -3.77 -27.79
CA THR A 636 -15.16 -2.82 -27.47
C THR A 636 -15.68 -1.49 -26.90
N GLY A 637 -16.94 -1.13 -27.20
CA GLY A 637 -17.57 0.11 -26.71
C GLY A 637 -18.02 0.00 -25.25
N THR A 638 -17.99 1.12 -24.54
CA THR A 638 -18.46 1.20 -23.14
C THR A 638 -19.84 1.86 -23.07
N GLU A 639 -20.69 1.33 -22.21
CA GLU A 639 -22.01 1.87 -21.86
C GLU A 639 -22.09 2.25 -20.37
N GLN A 640 -22.98 3.19 -20.03
CA GLN A 640 -23.30 3.51 -18.66
C GLN A 640 -24.28 2.46 -18.11
N VAL A 641 -23.75 1.54 -17.29
CA VAL A 641 -24.55 0.45 -16.68
C VAL A 641 -24.96 0.75 -15.24
N GLY A 642 -24.25 1.64 -14.54
CA GLY A 642 -24.48 1.97 -13.14
C GLY A 642 -25.86 2.56 -12.84
N ASP A 643 -26.61 3.04 -13.83
CA ASP A 643 -28.00 3.50 -13.66
C ASP A 643 -28.96 2.31 -13.51
N ARG A 644 -28.73 1.25 -14.27
CA ARG A 644 -29.56 0.04 -14.24
C ARG A 644 -29.13 -0.92 -13.15
N PHE A 645 -27.82 -0.97 -12.91
CA PHE A 645 -27.15 -1.87 -11.94
C PHE A 645 -26.27 -1.06 -11.01
N PRO A 646 -26.84 -0.44 -9.97
CA PRO A 646 -26.11 0.51 -9.11
C PRO A 646 -24.87 -0.08 -8.42
N VAL A 647 -24.86 -1.36 -8.11
CA VAL A 647 -23.69 -2.04 -7.55
C VAL A 647 -22.46 -1.95 -8.47
N LEU A 648 -22.68 -1.90 -9.79
CA LEU A 648 -21.64 -1.72 -10.80
C LEU A 648 -21.22 -0.25 -10.98
N GLY A 649 -21.89 0.69 -10.30
CA GLY A 649 -21.69 2.13 -10.46
C GLY A 649 -20.37 2.65 -9.91
N GLY A 650 -19.77 1.97 -8.93
CA GLY A 650 -18.44 2.28 -8.38
C GLY A 650 -17.28 1.85 -9.29
N ARG A 651 -17.54 0.98 -10.27
CA ARG A 651 -16.54 0.46 -11.20
C ARG A 651 -16.46 1.33 -12.44
N ALA A 652 -15.28 1.75 -12.83
CA ALA A 652 -15.04 2.57 -14.03
C ALA A 652 -16.08 3.69 -14.21
N ASP A 653 -16.44 4.38 -13.12
CA ASP A 653 -17.51 5.39 -13.07
C ASP A 653 -18.86 4.88 -13.62
N GLY A 654 -19.13 3.59 -13.49
CA GLY A 654 -20.32 2.90 -14.00
C GLY A 654 -20.32 2.70 -15.52
N ARG A 655 -19.21 2.95 -16.20
CA ARG A 655 -19.04 2.73 -17.64
C ARG A 655 -18.32 1.40 -17.87
N MET A 656 -19.01 0.43 -18.44
CA MET A 656 -18.47 -0.90 -18.70
C MET A 656 -18.65 -1.29 -20.18
N ARG A 657 -17.76 -2.16 -20.64
CA ARG A 657 -17.99 -2.86 -21.91
C ARG A 657 -19.16 -3.80 -21.75
N THR A 658 -20.04 -3.84 -22.72
CA THR A 658 -21.23 -4.68 -22.65
C THR A 658 -21.42 -5.56 -23.90
N GLY A 659 -22.20 -6.60 -23.73
CA GLY A 659 -22.71 -7.44 -24.83
C GLY A 659 -24.03 -8.10 -24.44
N LYS A 660 -24.78 -8.55 -25.40
CA LYS A 660 -26.07 -9.24 -25.16
C LYS A 660 -25.82 -10.58 -24.48
N ALA A 661 -26.56 -10.84 -23.40
CA ALA A 661 -26.61 -12.14 -22.74
C ALA A 661 -27.98 -12.79 -22.93
N PRO A 662 -28.07 -14.14 -22.98
CA PRO A 662 -29.35 -14.83 -22.89
C PRO A 662 -30.01 -14.50 -21.55
N ALA A 663 -31.28 -14.10 -21.58
CA ALA A 663 -32.04 -13.91 -20.34
C ALA A 663 -32.35 -15.28 -19.71
N VAL A 664 -32.20 -15.37 -18.39
CA VAL A 664 -32.58 -16.57 -17.63
C VAL A 664 -33.83 -16.24 -16.81
N ASP A 665 -34.71 -17.22 -16.70
CA ASP A 665 -35.89 -17.14 -15.84
C ASP A 665 -35.47 -17.47 -14.39
N VAL A 666 -35.06 -16.46 -13.68
CA VAL A 666 -34.70 -16.55 -12.26
C VAL A 666 -35.53 -15.60 -11.41
N PRO A 667 -35.91 -15.99 -10.18
CA PRO A 667 -36.69 -15.14 -9.31
C PRO A 667 -35.93 -13.85 -9.00
N ALA A 668 -36.55 -12.71 -9.28
CA ALA A 668 -35.99 -11.39 -8.95
C ALA A 668 -36.09 -11.10 -7.42
N PRO A 669 -35.21 -10.24 -6.88
CA PRO A 669 -35.29 -9.79 -5.49
C PRO A 669 -36.67 -9.17 -5.20
N THR A 670 -37.10 -9.28 -3.94
CA THR A 670 -38.40 -8.80 -3.48
C THR A 670 -38.24 -7.80 -2.34
N LEU A 671 -39.07 -6.76 -2.34
CA LEU A 671 -39.18 -5.81 -1.25
C LEU A 671 -40.64 -5.78 -0.78
N THR A 672 -40.93 -6.33 0.39
CA THR A 672 -42.28 -6.46 0.92
C THR A 672 -42.47 -5.56 2.13
N ALA A 673 -43.65 -4.88 2.21
CA ALA A 673 -43.99 -4.12 3.38
C ALA A 673 -44.42 -5.06 4.53
N LEU A 674 -43.80 -4.89 5.68
CA LEU A 674 -44.16 -5.59 6.92
C LEU A 674 -45.14 -4.75 7.76
N SER A 675 -44.90 -3.43 7.80
CA SER A 675 -45.81 -2.48 8.43
C SER A 675 -45.59 -1.07 7.86
N ALA A 676 -46.63 -0.23 7.95
CA ALA A 676 -46.55 1.17 7.61
C ALA A 676 -47.12 2.00 8.78
N GLY A 677 -46.34 2.99 9.26
CA GLY A 677 -46.77 3.99 10.24
C GLY A 677 -47.69 5.01 9.60
N ARG A 678 -48.42 5.72 10.45
CA ARG A 678 -49.21 6.90 10.00
C ARG A 678 -48.26 8.06 9.66
N PRO A 679 -48.52 8.84 8.61
CA PRO A 679 -47.74 10.06 8.34
C PRO A 679 -47.81 11.03 9.53
N ASP A 680 -46.67 11.63 9.85
CA ASP A 680 -46.60 12.75 10.81
C ASP A 680 -47.11 14.06 10.21
N ALA A 681 -47.00 15.15 10.94
CA ALA A 681 -47.48 16.48 10.53
C ALA A 681 -46.78 16.98 9.24
N ASP A 682 -45.55 16.56 9.02
CA ASP A 682 -44.75 16.91 7.82
C ASP A 682 -45.01 15.96 6.64
N GLY A 683 -45.86 14.93 6.84
CA GLY A 683 -46.21 13.93 5.84
C GLY A 683 -45.20 12.79 5.68
N TYR A 684 -44.27 12.61 6.61
CA TYR A 684 -43.36 11.46 6.66
C TYR A 684 -43.97 10.28 7.40
N ALA A 685 -43.82 9.09 6.82
CA ALA A 685 -44.22 7.85 7.50
C ALA A 685 -43.02 6.86 7.53
N THR A 686 -42.95 6.09 8.61
CA THR A 686 -41.96 5.02 8.75
C THR A 686 -42.55 3.72 8.24
N LEU A 687 -41.90 3.19 7.21
CA LEU A 687 -42.19 1.88 6.65
C LEU A 687 -41.16 0.84 7.21
N ARG A 688 -41.65 -0.32 7.59
CA ARG A 688 -40.83 -1.47 7.85
C ARG A 688 -40.97 -2.41 6.67
N LEU A 689 -39.83 -2.66 5.98
CA LEU A 689 -39.77 -3.42 4.75
C LEU A 689 -38.85 -4.64 4.94
N ARG A 690 -39.08 -5.68 4.16
CA ARG A 690 -38.19 -6.84 4.05
C ARG A 690 -37.67 -6.94 2.64
N LEU A 691 -36.35 -6.81 2.47
CA LEU A 691 -35.63 -7.06 1.21
C LEU A 691 -35.11 -8.49 1.26
N ARG A 692 -35.40 -9.28 0.23
CA ARG A 692 -35.00 -10.69 0.16
C ARG A 692 -34.62 -11.09 -1.25
N SER A 693 -33.61 -11.98 -1.36
CA SER A 693 -33.33 -12.74 -2.59
C SER A 693 -34.06 -14.10 -2.54
N PRO A 694 -35.03 -14.35 -3.40
CA PRO A 694 -35.65 -15.69 -3.49
C PRO A 694 -34.69 -16.77 -3.97
N ARG A 695 -33.64 -16.42 -4.71
CA ARG A 695 -32.60 -17.34 -5.19
C ARG A 695 -31.47 -17.55 -4.18
N GLY A 696 -31.55 -16.93 -2.97
CA GLY A 696 -30.55 -17.09 -1.91
C GLY A 696 -29.23 -16.37 -2.17
N ALA A 697 -29.23 -15.33 -2.99
CA ALA A 697 -28.00 -14.55 -3.23
C ALA A 697 -27.49 -13.88 -1.94
N PRO A 698 -26.20 -13.92 -1.65
CA PRO A 698 -25.64 -13.46 -0.38
C PRO A 698 -25.52 -11.94 -0.28
N ILE A 699 -25.66 -11.20 -1.38
CA ILE A 699 -25.52 -9.75 -1.41
C ILE A 699 -26.85 -9.14 -1.85
N LEU A 700 -27.34 -8.15 -1.09
CA LEU A 700 -28.57 -7.41 -1.36
C LEU A 700 -28.29 -5.93 -1.49
N GLY A 701 -28.85 -5.29 -2.51
CA GLY A 701 -28.76 -3.85 -2.72
C GLY A 701 -30.10 -3.13 -2.67
N LEU A 702 -30.12 -1.95 -2.06
CA LEU A 702 -31.29 -1.04 -2.04
C LEU A 702 -30.83 0.38 -2.39
N TYR A 703 -31.43 0.92 -3.45
CA TYR A 703 -31.08 2.24 -3.95
C TYR A 703 -32.33 3.07 -4.15
N LEU A 704 -32.31 4.30 -3.64
CA LEU A 704 -33.39 5.29 -3.84
C LEU A 704 -32.85 6.42 -4.71
N PRO A 705 -33.59 6.86 -5.72
CA PRO A 705 -33.11 7.88 -6.65
C PRO A 705 -32.93 9.23 -5.96
N HIS A 706 -32.11 10.08 -6.56
CA HIS A 706 -31.95 11.46 -6.16
C HIS A 706 -33.33 12.17 -6.11
N GLY A 707 -33.53 13.01 -5.11
CA GLY A 707 -34.79 13.69 -4.88
C GLY A 707 -35.85 12.90 -4.05
N ALA A 708 -35.55 11.64 -3.67
CA ALA A 708 -36.37 10.93 -2.71
C ALA A 708 -36.35 11.64 -1.34
N ALA A 709 -37.52 12.01 -0.83
CA ALA A 709 -37.65 12.69 0.45
C ALA A 709 -37.49 11.67 1.61
N VAL A 710 -36.27 11.33 1.93
CA VAL A 710 -35.90 10.38 2.99
C VAL A 710 -35.39 11.14 4.21
N ARG A 711 -35.97 10.87 5.39
CA ARG A 711 -35.57 11.47 6.67
C ARG A 711 -34.60 10.58 7.43
N SER A 712 -34.85 9.28 7.45
CA SER A 712 -33.99 8.32 8.13
C SER A 712 -34.11 6.92 7.55
N VAL A 713 -33.00 6.16 7.64
CA VAL A 713 -32.95 4.75 7.24
C VAL A 713 -32.24 3.94 8.31
N ARG A 714 -32.77 2.76 8.61
CA ARG A 714 -32.11 1.75 9.41
C ARG A 714 -32.18 0.39 8.70
N VAL A 715 -31.06 -0.30 8.63
CA VAL A 715 -30.98 -1.65 8.07
C VAL A 715 -30.55 -2.59 9.16
N GLN A 716 -31.31 -3.66 9.42
CA GLN A 716 -31.08 -4.56 10.56
C GLN A 716 -30.85 -3.80 11.89
N GLY A 717 -31.58 -2.71 12.10
CA GLY A 717 -31.47 -1.86 13.29
C GLY A 717 -30.31 -0.85 13.28
N LYS A 718 -29.33 -0.96 12.37
CA LYS A 718 -28.22 0.00 12.25
C LYS A 718 -28.63 1.23 11.45
N PRO A 719 -28.28 2.45 11.90
CA PRO A 719 -28.54 3.66 11.13
C PRO A 719 -27.65 3.70 9.89
N VAL A 720 -28.22 4.17 8.79
CA VAL A 720 -27.56 4.29 7.49
C VAL A 720 -27.57 5.75 7.06
N ARG A 721 -26.49 6.23 6.49
CA ARG A 721 -26.41 7.60 5.98
C ARG A 721 -27.17 7.73 4.66
N THR A 722 -27.90 8.83 4.53
CA THR A 722 -28.46 9.30 3.25
C THR A 722 -27.47 10.28 2.63
N THR A 723 -27.30 10.22 1.31
CA THR A 723 -26.40 11.13 0.57
C THR A 723 -27.22 12.23 -0.09
N ALA A 724 -26.89 13.49 0.21
CA ALA A 724 -27.56 14.64 -0.42
C ALA A 724 -27.03 14.93 -1.84
N ASP A 725 -25.79 14.55 -2.12
CA ASP A 725 -25.01 15.01 -3.28
C ASP A 725 -24.58 13.87 -4.23
N GLY A 726 -25.38 12.85 -4.39
CA GLY A 726 -25.04 11.71 -5.25
C GLY A 726 -26.14 11.37 -6.26
N ARG A 727 -25.85 10.43 -7.16
CA ARG A 727 -26.82 9.82 -8.07
C ARG A 727 -27.99 9.19 -7.31
N TRP A 728 -27.75 8.73 -6.08
CA TRP A 728 -28.69 8.05 -5.20
C TRP A 728 -28.86 8.83 -3.90
N ALA A 729 -30.07 9.12 -3.48
CA ALA A 729 -30.38 9.65 -2.16
C ALA A 729 -30.08 8.60 -1.05
N LEU A 730 -30.16 7.33 -1.39
CA LEU A 730 -29.77 6.19 -0.56
C LEU A 730 -29.09 5.15 -1.44
N ALA A 731 -27.92 4.69 -1.01
CA ALA A 731 -27.24 3.53 -1.56
C ALA A 731 -26.85 2.61 -0.40
N VAL A 732 -27.36 1.41 -0.40
CA VAL A 732 -27.10 0.37 0.61
C VAL A 732 -26.74 -0.93 -0.08
N THR A 733 -25.60 -1.52 0.32
CA THR A 733 -25.23 -2.90 -0.01
C THR A 733 -25.09 -3.69 1.28
N PHE A 734 -25.73 -4.84 1.35
CA PHE A 734 -25.71 -5.73 2.50
C PHE A 734 -25.12 -7.09 2.11
N TYR A 735 -24.00 -7.45 2.73
CA TYR A 735 -23.28 -8.69 2.51
C TYR A 735 -23.69 -9.75 3.54
N ALA A 736 -23.46 -11.03 3.23
CA ALA A 736 -23.86 -12.15 4.06
C ALA A 736 -25.36 -12.09 4.43
N ALA A 737 -26.20 -11.75 3.48
CA ALA A 737 -27.62 -11.59 3.70
C ALA A 737 -28.26 -12.93 4.10
N PRO A 738 -29.03 -12.98 5.19
CA PRO A 738 -29.70 -14.21 5.60
C PRO A 738 -30.78 -14.63 4.59
N THR A 739 -31.05 -15.91 4.46
CA THR A 739 -31.97 -16.47 3.45
C THR A 739 -33.43 -15.96 3.61
N ASN A 740 -33.81 -15.53 4.84
CA ASN A 740 -35.10 -14.89 5.13
C ASN A 740 -35.12 -13.39 4.81
N GLY A 741 -34.00 -12.84 4.33
CA GLY A 741 -33.83 -11.42 3.96
C GLY A 741 -33.55 -10.48 5.13
N ILE A 742 -33.33 -9.22 4.80
CA ILE A 742 -32.99 -8.14 5.75
C ILE A 742 -34.17 -7.22 5.98
N THR A 743 -34.25 -6.65 7.20
CA THR A 743 -35.26 -5.64 7.55
C THR A 743 -34.72 -4.24 7.32
N VAL A 744 -35.49 -3.42 6.60
CA VAL A 744 -35.21 -2.02 6.34
C VAL A 744 -36.34 -1.19 6.97
N GLN A 745 -35.97 -0.25 7.83
CA GLN A 745 -36.86 0.80 8.32
C GLN A 745 -36.54 2.08 7.55
N LEU A 746 -37.55 2.60 6.85
CA LEU A 746 -37.39 3.72 5.96
C LEU A 746 -38.43 4.78 6.31
N THR A 747 -38.01 5.97 6.79
CA THR A 747 -38.86 7.10 7.01
C THR A 747 -38.82 8.02 5.79
N LEU A 748 -39.89 8.07 5.03
CA LEU A 748 -39.96 8.84 3.80
C LEU A 748 -41.31 9.58 3.66
N LYS A 749 -41.37 10.56 2.75
CA LYS A 749 -42.57 11.30 2.40
C LYS A 749 -43.00 10.91 0.98
N GLY A 750 -44.26 10.54 0.83
CA GLY A 750 -44.87 10.25 -0.47
C GLY A 750 -44.52 8.85 -1.01
N SER A 751 -44.25 8.77 -2.30
CA SER A 751 -43.89 7.50 -2.98
C SER A 751 -42.58 7.62 -3.75
N VAL A 752 -41.82 6.54 -3.81
CA VAL A 752 -40.54 6.46 -4.54
C VAL A 752 -40.44 5.13 -5.26
N ARG A 753 -39.74 5.11 -6.37
CA ARG A 753 -39.38 3.86 -7.06
C ARG A 753 -37.99 3.42 -6.57
N ALA A 754 -37.94 2.39 -5.75
CA ALA A 754 -36.69 1.83 -5.25
C ALA A 754 -36.11 0.87 -6.26
N ARG A 755 -34.82 0.98 -6.58
CA ARG A 755 -34.06 -0.03 -7.29
C ARG A 755 -33.52 -1.02 -6.27
N ILE A 756 -33.89 -2.28 -6.38
CA ILE A 756 -33.38 -3.38 -5.56
C ILE A 756 -32.62 -4.35 -6.44
N LEU A 757 -31.62 -4.96 -5.88
CA LEU A 757 -30.83 -6.00 -6.56
C LEU A 757 -30.39 -7.08 -5.59
N ASP A 758 -30.06 -8.20 -6.16
CA ASP A 758 -29.29 -9.23 -5.49
C ASP A 758 -28.11 -9.69 -6.36
N GLU A 759 -27.07 -10.17 -5.72
CA GLU A 759 -25.83 -10.57 -6.36
C GLU A 759 -25.34 -11.90 -5.80
N SER A 760 -24.92 -12.78 -6.69
CA SER A 760 -24.34 -14.09 -6.35
C SER A 760 -23.07 -14.35 -7.14
N ASP A 761 -22.19 -15.18 -6.57
CA ASP A 761 -20.95 -15.59 -7.20
C ASP A 761 -21.16 -16.65 -8.25
N GLY A 762 -20.26 -16.65 -9.25
CA GLY A 762 -20.15 -17.66 -10.27
C GLY A 762 -21.07 -17.45 -11.47
N LEU A 763 -20.56 -17.84 -12.63
CA LEU A 763 -21.23 -17.72 -13.92
C LEU A 763 -21.43 -19.06 -14.62
N SER A 764 -20.89 -20.16 -14.06
CA SER A 764 -20.77 -21.47 -14.74
C SER A 764 -22.10 -22.12 -15.16
N GLY A 765 -23.19 -21.77 -14.46
CA GLY A 765 -24.53 -22.28 -14.80
C GLY A 765 -25.32 -21.43 -15.79
N LEU A 766 -24.77 -20.30 -16.26
CA LEU A 766 -25.52 -19.36 -17.12
C LEU A 766 -25.42 -19.73 -18.59
N PRO A 767 -26.52 -19.63 -19.33
CA PRO A 767 -26.50 -19.86 -20.77
C PRO A 767 -25.58 -18.89 -21.50
N GLY A 768 -24.75 -19.39 -22.39
CA GLY A 768 -23.80 -18.59 -23.16
C GLY A 768 -22.48 -18.32 -22.43
N TYR A 769 -22.34 -18.73 -21.17
CA TYR A 769 -21.04 -18.69 -20.48
C TYR A 769 -20.07 -19.69 -21.13
N ARG A 770 -18.82 -19.27 -21.26
CA ARG A 770 -17.70 -20.11 -21.73
C ARG A 770 -16.66 -20.20 -20.61
N PRO A 771 -16.19 -21.38 -20.22
CA PRO A 771 -15.16 -21.56 -19.22
C PRO A 771 -13.91 -20.73 -19.54
N ARG A 772 -13.24 -20.24 -18.50
CA ARG A 772 -11.98 -19.52 -18.64
C ARG A 772 -10.87 -20.43 -19.12
N PRO A 773 -9.98 -19.98 -20.00
CA PRO A 773 -8.71 -20.64 -20.25
C PRO A 773 -7.87 -20.69 -18.95
N ALA A 774 -6.95 -21.65 -18.85
CA ALA A 774 -6.12 -21.81 -17.66
C ALA A 774 -5.20 -20.61 -17.37
N ASP A 775 -4.86 -19.83 -18.39
CA ASP A 775 -4.05 -18.61 -18.33
C ASP A 775 -4.88 -17.32 -18.12
N VAL A 776 -6.16 -17.45 -17.74
CA VAL A 776 -7.06 -16.33 -17.41
C VAL A 776 -7.72 -16.56 -16.06
N SER A 777 -7.60 -15.62 -15.12
CA SER A 777 -8.19 -15.70 -13.78
C SER A 777 -9.32 -14.71 -13.55
N PRO A 778 -10.27 -15.02 -12.64
CA PRO A 778 -11.36 -14.10 -12.27
C PRO A 778 -10.87 -13.07 -11.23
N ALA A 779 -9.89 -12.24 -11.56
CA ALA A 779 -9.42 -11.23 -10.63
C ALA A 779 -9.76 -9.83 -11.12
N ALA A 780 -10.44 -9.04 -10.29
CA ALA A 780 -10.59 -7.61 -10.44
C ALA A 780 -10.97 -6.99 -9.08
N ALA A 781 -10.01 -6.51 -8.34
CA ALA A 781 -10.20 -5.88 -7.03
C ALA A 781 -10.96 -6.80 -6.04
N HIS A 782 -12.06 -6.31 -5.45
CA HIS A 782 -12.92 -7.10 -4.55
C HIS A 782 -14.02 -7.87 -5.30
N ASP A 783 -13.98 -7.92 -6.64
CA ASP A 783 -15.05 -8.44 -7.48
C ASP A 783 -14.75 -9.88 -7.91
N ALA A 784 -15.79 -10.68 -7.97
CA ALA A 784 -15.76 -12.03 -8.54
C ALA A 784 -16.40 -12.03 -9.92
N ASP A 785 -16.43 -13.19 -10.56
CA ASP A 785 -17.43 -13.49 -11.58
C ASP A 785 -18.80 -13.56 -10.92
N GLU A 786 -19.70 -12.66 -11.26
CA GLU A 786 -20.93 -12.46 -10.53
C GLU A 786 -22.16 -12.37 -11.42
N ALA A 787 -23.30 -12.78 -10.87
CA ALA A 787 -24.60 -12.64 -11.47
C ALA A 787 -25.46 -11.67 -10.65
N VAL A 788 -25.81 -10.54 -11.26
CA VAL A 788 -26.64 -9.48 -10.69
C VAL A 788 -28.05 -9.57 -11.27
N VAL A 789 -29.07 -9.60 -10.42
CA VAL A 789 -30.47 -9.47 -10.83
C VAL A 789 -31.04 -8.22 -10.17
N ALA A 790 -31.55 -7.31 -10.96
CA ALA A 790 -32.08 -6.03 -10.49
C ALA A 790 -33.53 -5.82 -10.89
N ARG A 791 -34.28 -5.16 -10.00
CA ARG A 791 -35.71 -4.87 -10.18
C ARG A 791 -36.07 -3.51 -9.58
N THR A 792 -37.05 -2.82 -10.16
CA THR A 792 -37.59 -1.58 -9.62
C THR A 792 -38.95 -1.84 -8.97
N VAL A 793 -39.12 -1.43 -7.73
CA VAL A 793 -40.34 -1.61 -6.96
C VAL A 793 -40.88 -0.28 -6.43
N PRO A 794 -42.19 -0.05 -6.44
CA PRO A 794 -42.76 1.14 -5.81
C PRO A 794 -42.77 0.97 -4.29
N VAL A 795 -42.34 2.01 -3.59
CA VAL A 795 -42.40 2.14 -2.12
C VAL A 795 -43.26 3.37 -1.82
N SER A 796 -44.38 3.21 -1.10
CA SER A 796 -45.32 4.26 -0.84
C SER A 796 -45.73 4.30 0.63
N THR A 797 -45.87 5.52 1.17
CA THR A 797 -46.44 5.79 2.50
C THR A 797 -47.96 5.70 2.56
N ARG A 798 -48.63 5.64 1.39
CA ARG A 798 -50.07 5.44 1.31
C ARG A 798 -50.39 3.95 1.27
N PRO A 799 -51.28 3.44 2.12
CA PRO A 799 -51.73 2.04 1.97
C PRO A 799 -52.33 1.84 0.58
N ARG A 800 -52.04 0.70 -0.06
CA ARG A 800 -52.75 0.26 -1.28
C ARG A 800 -54.13 -0.21 -0.93
#